data_fcc9c20c15636f4f4fe6bfb3e5f2b66a
#
_entry.id   fcc9c20c15636f4f4fe6bfb3e5f2b66a
#
_cell.length_a   1.000
_cell.length_b   1.000
_cell.length_c   1.000
_cell.angle_alpha   90.00
_cell.angle_beta   90.00
_cell.angle_gamma   90.00
#
_symmetry.space_group_name_H-M   'P 1'
#
loop_
_entity.id
_entity.type
_entity.pdbx_description
1 polymer ?
#
loop_
_entity_poly.entity_id
_entity_poly.type
_entity_poly.pdbx_seq_one_letter_code
_entity_poly.pdbx_strand_id
1 'polypeptide(L)'
;LRTFYSSYGQKVASARNIVGHPLTYAEKVLFAHLYDDGALKPFRRGEDYVDFRPDRVAMQDATAQMALLQFMNAGKSRVAVPATVHCDHLIKADNGVEEDLPAAKKVNSEVYDFLRSVSEKYHIGFWAPGAGIIHQVVLENYAFPGGMMVGTDSHTPNAGGLGMVAVGVGGADAVDVLTAQPWELKIPRLIGVRLTGELSGWASPKDVILEILGQLTVKGGTNAILEYFGPGAATISTTGKATICNMGAELGATCSLFAFDDNAADYLCETGRSEVADMARSCAADLQADSKVYDNPENYYDKLIDIDLSTIEPHLNGPFTPDAATTVSEMRTKGPREDYPMTVEVGLIGSCTNSSYQDLARAASVARQAAEKNIKVKGQIIINPGSEQIRFTAERDGLLDDFRRIGAVIMTNACGPCIGQWHRHTDDPERKNAIVTSFNRNFRRRADGNPNTYAFIGSPELTMALAIAGRLDFNPATDTLLDANGKAVMLDAPVGDVFPPRGFEVKDKGFIAPTDGDTSKIEVVIAPTSDRLQKLEPFEAWDGNDFTDMPLLIKTKGKCTTDHISMAGPWLKYRGHLQNISDNLLMGAVNAFNGESNKVLCQTDGQYKAVSAVAKLYKAQWLSSIVVAEDNYGEGSSREHAAMEPRFLGVKVVLAKSFARIHETNLKKQGVLAITFADKASYDLVREDDRISVTRLSQFAPGSTLNVTLHHSDGTTESFAANHTYNATQIEWFKAGSALNFVMKNK
;
A
#
# COMPACT_ATOMS: atom_id res chain seq x y z
N LEU A 1 2.16 -22.15 -14.70
CA LEU A 1 0.94 -21.55 -15.29
C LEU A 1 0.13 -22.58 -16.11
N ARG A 2 0.77 -23.45 -16.93
CA ARG A 2 0.02 -24.48 -17.72
C ARG A 2 -0.85 -25.35 -16.80
N THR A 3 -0.31 -25.85 -15.69
CA THR A 3 -1.07 -26.64 -14.71
C THR A 3 -2.19 -25.84 -14.07
N PHE A 4 -1.95 -24.56 -13.76
CA PHE A 4 -2.94 -23.65 -13.21
C PHE A 4 -4.14 -23.53 -14.15
N TYR A 5 -3.93 -23.09 -15.40
CA TYR A 5 -5.03 -22.88 -16.35
C TYR A 5 -5.74 -24.18 -16.75
N SER A 6 -5.03 -25.32 -16.80
CA SER A 6 -5.67 -26.63 -17.13
C SER A 6 -6.64 -27.11 -16.05
N SER A 7 -6.48 -26.66 -14.79
CA SER A 7 -7.35 -27.06 -13.67
C SER A 7 -8.35 -25.97 -13.26
N TYR A 8 -8.13 -24.71 -13.68
CA TYR A 8 -8.89 -23.55 -13.20
C TYR A 8 -10.39 -23.68 -13.48
N GLY A 9 -10.77 -24.01 -14.71
CA GLY A 9 -12.18 -24.19 -15.09
C GLY A 9 -12.89 -25.29 -14.30
N GLN A 10 -12.20 -26.39 -13.96
CA GLN A 10 -12.76 -27.46 -13.14
C GLN A 10 -13.00 -26.98 -11.70
N LYS A 11 -12.07 -26.22 -11.11
CA LYS A 11 -12.23 -25.65 -9.78
C LYS A 11 -13.40 -24.67 -9.71
N VAL A 12 -13.52 -23.79 -10.72
CA VAL A 12 -14.63 -22.84 -10.85
C VAL A 12 -15.98 -23.58 -11.00
N ALA A 13 -16.04 -24.63 -11.82
CA ALA A 13 -17.26 -25.45 -11.99
C ALA A 13 -17.65 -26.15 -10.67
N SER A 14 -16.68 -26.68 -9.93
CA SER A 14 -16.91 -27.29 -8.62
C SER A 14 -17.44 -26.26 -7.61
N ALA A 15 -16.84 -25.06 -7.60
CA ALA A 15 -17.28 -23.96 -6.74
C ALA A 15 -18.74 -23.55 -7.05
N ARG A 16 -19.07 -23.36 -8.31
CA ARG A 16 -20.44 -23.00 -8.76
C ARG A 16 -21.47 -24.03 -8.30
N ASN A 17 -21.15 -25.32 -8.41
CA ASN A 17 -22.05 -26.41 -8.01
C ASN A 17 -22.28 -26.46 -6.49
N ILE A 18 -21.22 -26.25 -5.69
CA ILE A 18 -21.29 -26.34 -4.22
C ILE A 18 -21.94 -25.11 -3.62
N VAL A 19 -21.57 -23.92 -4.13
CA VAL A 19 -22.11 -22.64 -3.67
C VAL A 19 -23.57 -22.45 -4.10
N GLY A 20 -23.95 -23.00 -5.26
CA GLY A 20 -25.34 -23.08 -5.72
C GLY A 20 -25.90 -21.78 -6.32
N HIS A 21 -25.03 -20.81 -6.65
CA HIS A 21 -25.40 -19.58 -7.35
C HIS A 21 -24.35 -19.17 -8.37
N PRO A 22 -24.68 -18.29 -9.34
CA PRO A 22 -23.71 -17.67 -10.22
C PRO A 22 -22.61 -16.94 -9.45
N LEU A 23 -21.38 -17.08 -9.89
CA LEU A 23 -20.21 -16.54 -9.20
C LEU A 23 -19.75 -15.21 -9.82
N THR A 24 -19.38 -14.25 -8.97
CA THR A 24 -18.60 -13.08 -9.36
C THR A 24 -17.19 -13.51 -9.77
N TYR A 25 -16.44 -12.65 -10.44
CA TYR A 25 -15.06 -12.99 -10.80
C TYR A 25 -14.16 -13.13 -9.57
N ALA A 26 -14.32 -12.24 -8.59
CA ALA A 26 -13.60 -12.34 -7.32
C ALA A 26 -13.86 -13.69 -6.62
N GLU A 27 -15.10 -14.16 -6.56
CA GLU A 27 -15.43 -15.48 -5.98
C GLU A 27 -14.76 -16.62 -6.74
N LYS A 28 -14.74 -16.59 -8.07
CA LYS A 28 -14.06 -17.62 -8.88
C LYS A 28 -12.58 -17.71 -8.52
N VAL A 29 -11.89 -16.57 -8.40
CA VAL A 29 -10.47 -16.56 -8.02
C VAL A 29 -10.28 -17.04 -6.58
N LEU A 30 -11.07 -16.55 -5.62
CA LEU A 30 -10.97 -16.97 -4.23
C LEU A 30 -11.19 -18.48 -4.08
N PHE A 31 -12.25 -19.04 -4.66
CA PHE A 31 -12.55 -20.47 -4.55
C PHE A 31 -11.53 -21.36 -5.27
N ALA A 32 -10.89 -20.86 -6.34
CA ALA A 32 -9.83 -21.60 -7.03
C ALA A 32 -8.52 -21.69 -6.21
N HIS A 33 -8.36 -20.85 -5.17
CA HIS A 33 -7.16 -20.77 -4.35
C HIS A 33 -7.35 -21.19 -2.91
N LEU A 34 -8.40 -21.95 -2.59
CA LEU A 34 -8.53 -22.53 -1.25
C LEU A 34 -7.29 -23.36 -0.90
N TYR A 35 -6.84 -23.25 0.35
CA TYR A 35 -5.69 -24.02 0.83
C TYR A 35 -5.99 -25.53 0.79
N ASP A 36 -7.20 -25.91 1.20
CA ASP A 36 -7.76 -27.26 1.10
C ASP A 36 -9.01 -27.23 0.22
N ASP A 37 -8.94 -27.87 -0.94
CA ASP A 37 -10.08 -27.97 -1.86
C ASP A 37 -11.29 -28.66 -1.21
N GLY A 38 -11.08 -29.53 -0.19
CA GLY A 38 -12.15 -30.17 0.59
C GLY A 38 -12.89 -29.23 1.55
N ALA A 39 -12.34 -28.06 1.82
CA ALA A 39 -12.98 -27.04 2.65
C ALA A 39 -14.01 -26.17 1.91
N LEU A 40 -14.20 -26.40 0.61
CA LEU A 40 -15.12 -25.62 -0.23
C LEU A 40 -16.57 -25.77 0.26
N LYS A 41 -17.18 -24.64 0.56
CA LYS A 41 -18.57 -24.46 0.99
C LYS A 41 -19.03 -23.04 0.71
N PRO A 42 -20.33 -22.72 0.84
CA PRO A 42 -20.77 -21.34 0.91
C PRO A 42 -20.15 -20.65 2.13
N PHE A 43 -19.42 -19.57 1.92
CA PHE A 43 -18.84 -18.73 2.99
C PHE A 43 -19.64 -17.44 3.17
N ARG A 44 -19.73 -16.95 4.42
CA ARG A 44 -20.38 -15.69 4.74
C ARG A 44 -19.37 -14.55 4.63
N ARG A 45 -19.64 -13.64 3.69
CA ARG A 45 -18.81 -12.46 3.46
C ARG A 45 -18.83 -11.54 4.69
N GLY A 46 -17.65 -11.03 5.05
CA GLY A 46 -17.48 -10.19 6.22
C GLY A 46 -17.52 -10.93 7.58
N GLU A 47 -17.67 -12.26 7.58
CA GLU A 47 -17.77 -13.06 8.82
C GLU A 47 -16.76 -14.20 8.85
N ASP A 48 -16.78 -15.10 7.86
CA ASP A 48 -15.98 -16.33 7.88
C ASP A 48 -14.50 -16.06 7.56
N TYR A 49 -13.61 -16.73 8.27
CA TYR A 49 -12.17 -16.78 7.96
C TYR A 49 -11.89 -18.05 7.15
N VAL A 50 -11.07 -17.90 6.12
CA VAL A 50 -10.76 -18.97 5.17
C VAL A 50 -9.28 -18.96 4.86
N ASP A 51 -8.71 -20.15 4.74
CA ASP A 51 -7.32 -20.38 4.42
C ASP A 51 -7.12 -20.48 2.90
N PHE A 52 -6.18 -19.69 2.38
CA PHE A 52 -5.84 -19.63 0.97
C PHE A 52 -4.40 -20.07 0.70
N ARG A 53 -4.14 -20.41 -0.57
CA ARG A 53 -2.82 -20.72 -1.10
C ARG A 53 -2.49 -19.77 -2.26
N PRO A 54 -1.91 -18.60 -1.98
CA PRO A 54 -1.45 -17.70 -3.03
C PRO A 54 -0.37 -18.32 -3.93
N ASP A 55 -0.35 -17.94 -5.21
CA ASP A 55 0.59 -18.44 -6.20
C ASP A 55 2.00 -17.88 -6.05
N ARG A 56 2.13 -16.69 -5.45
CA ARG A 56 3.42 -16.00 -5.33
C ARG A 56 3.45 -14.93 -4.24
N VAL A 57 4.68 -14.52 -3.91
CA VAL A 57 4.98 -13.40 -3.01
C VAL A 57 5.85 -12.36 -3.71
N ALA A 58 5.51 -11.08 -3.58
CA ALA A 58 6.37 -9.96 -3.98
C ALA A 58 6.73 -9.11 -2.76
N MET A 59 8.00 -8.73 -2.62
CA MET A 59 8.51 -7.97 -1.46
C MET A 59 9.33 -6.77 -1.93
N GLN A 60 9.09 -5.59 -1.36
CA GLN A 60 9.94 -4.43 -1.61
C GLN A 60 11.06 -4.35 -0.56
N ASP A 61 12.17 -3.69 -0.88
CA ASP A 61 13.42 -3.75 -0.12
C ASP A 61 13.32 -3.26 1.34
N ALA A 62 12.45 -2.33 1.67
CA ALA A 62 12.30 -1.86 3.04
C ALA A 62 11.58 -2.87 3.94
N THR A 63 10.55 -3.59 3.43
CA THR A 63 9.78 -4.57 4.20
C THR A 63 10.32 -5.99 4.06
N ALA A 64 10.97 -6.32 2.94
CA ALA A 64 11.62 -7.62 2.72
C ALA A 64 12.68 -7.93 3.78
N GLN A 65 13.40 -6.92 4.28
CA GLN A 65 14.40 -7.10 5.31
C GLN A 65 13.82 -7.85 6.51
N MET A 66 12.73 -7.35 7.07
CA MET A 66 12.10 -7.95 8.24
C MET A 66 11.39 -9.27 7.92
N ALA A 67 10.73 -9.37 6.77
CA ALA A 67 10.09 -10.62 6.34
C ALA A 67 11.11 -11.75 6.16
N LEU A 68 12.26 -11.47 5.53
CA LEU A 68 13.30 -12.49 5.30
C LEU A 68 14.09 -12.84 6.56
N LEU A 69 14.29 -11.88 7.48
CA LEU A 69 14.83 -12.18 8.81
C LEU A 69 13.92 -13.13 9.60
N GLN A 70 12.58 -12.96 9.50
CA GLN A 70 11.62 -13.90 10.08
C GLN A 70 11.63 -15.25 9.34
N PHE A 71 11.69 -15.24 7.99
CA PHE A 71 11.77 -16.48 7.22
C PHE A 71 13.01 -17.31 7.57
N MET A 72 14.16 -16.68 7.81
CA MET A 72 15.38 -17.37 8.27
C MET A 72 15.14 -18.16 9.56
N ASN A 73 14.36 -17.61 10.50
CA ASN A 73 14.00 -18.31 11.73
C ASN A 73 13.06 -19.49 11.49
N ALA A 74 12.30 -19.51 10.37
CA ALA A 74 11.45 -20.64 10.04
C ALA A 74 12.20 -21.93 9.68
N GLY A 75 13.53 -21.88 9.45
CA GLY A 75 14.40 -23.04 9.24
C GLY A 75 14.11 -23.83 7.95
N LYS A 76 13.53 -23.18 6.93
CA LYS A 76 13.31 -23.77 5.61
C LYS A 76 14.55 -23.62 4.73
N SER A 77 14.81 -24.58 3.83
CA SER A 77 15.93 -24.51 2.89
C SER A 77 15.64 -23.65 1.65
N ARG A 78 14.36 -23.44 1.32
CA ARG A 78 13.89 -22.65 0.18
C ARG A 78 12.46 -22.16 0.40
N VAL A 79 12.07 -21.14 -0.34
CA VAL A 79 10.67 -20.69 -0.37
C VAL A 79 9.77 -21.70 -1.06
N ALA A 80 8.53 -21.79 -0.60
CA ALA A 80 7.56 -22.76 -1.10
C ALA A 80 6.85 -22.33 -2.39
N VAL A 81 6.79 -21.03 -2.66
CA VAL A 81 6.15 -20.44 -3.84
C VAL A 81 7.14 -19.50 -4.54
N PRO A 82 6.97 -19.21 -5.84
CA PRO A 82 7.73 -18.16 -6.51
C PRO A 82 7.70 -16.85 -5.73
N ALA A 83 8.85 -16.28 -5.46
CA ALA A 83 8.96 -15.04 -4.71
C ALA A 83 10.00 -14.10 -5.34
N THR A 84 9.81 -12.79 -5.16
CA THR A 84 10.73 -11.78 -5.66
C THR A 84 10.96 -10.66 -4.64
N VAL A 85 12.18 -10.13 -4.61
CA VAL A 85 12.57 -8.93 -3.89
C VAL A 85 12.85 -7.81 -4.88
N HIS A 86 12.36 -6.60 -4.62
CA HIS A 86 12.47 -5.43 -5.48
C HIS A 86 13.08 -4.27 -4.71
N CYS A 87 14.17 -3.69 -5.24
CA CYS A 87 14.92 -2.62 -4.56
C CYS A 87 14.49 -1.25 -5.09
N ASP A 88 13.35 -0.75 -4.59
CA ASP A 88 12.70 0.48 -5.06
C ASP A 88 12.34 1.51 -3.97
N HIS A 89 12.45 1.18 -2.69
CA HIS A 89 12.05 2.07 -1.60
C HIS A 89 13.20 2.82 -0.92
N LEU A 90 14.44 2.32 -0.99
CA LEU A 90 15.59 2.92 -0.30
C LEU A 90 16.34 3.94 -1.14
N ILE A 91 15.95 4.17 -2.37
CA ILE A 91 16.57 5.13 -3.28
C ILE A 91 16.01 6.52 -3.00
N LYS A 92 16.90 7.46 -2.63
CA LYS A 92 16.54 8.85 -2.38
C LYS A 92 16.56 9.66 -3.68
N ALA A 93 15.52 10.43 -3.92
CA ALA A 93 15.44 11.39 -5.02
C ALA A 93 16.04 12.73 -4.54
N ASP A 94 17.02 13.26 -5.28
CA ASP A 94 17.71 14.51 -4.97
C ASP A 94 18.03 15.28 -6.25
N ASN A 95 18.97 14.77 -7.06
CA ASN A 95 19.52 15.48 -8.22
C ASN A 95 19.15 14.86 -9.57
N GLY A 96 18.63 13.64 -9.57
CA GLY A 96 18.30 12.88 -10.77
C GLY A 96 19.02 11.53 -10.83
N VAL A 97 18.61 10.70 -11.78
CA VAL A 97 19.00 9.29 -11.87
C VAL A 97 20.52 9.07 -11.93
N GLU A 98 21.26 9.96 -12.61
CA GLU A 98 22.72 9.81 -12.81
C GLU A 98 23.54 9.94 -11.51
N GLU A 99 23.04 10.70 -10.55
CA GLU A 99 23.67 10.89 -9.24
C GLU A 99 23.01 10.04 -8.16
N ASP A 100 21.69 9.96 -8.13
CA ASP A 100 20.92 9.36 -7.05
C ASP A 100 21.09 7.84 -6.99
N LEU A 101 21.13 7.16 -8.15
CA LEU A 101 21.25 5.70 -8.18
C LEU A 101 22.64 5.21 -7.74
N PRO A 102 23.77 5.78 -8.19
CA PRO A 102 25.09 5.44 -7.65
C PRO A 102 25.22 5.73 -6.14
N ALA A 103 24.67 6.86 -5.69
CA ALA A 103 24.67 7.23 -4.27
C ALA A 103 23.89 6.22 -3.43
N ALA A 104 22.68 5.83 -3.89
CA ALA A 104 21.86 4.82 -3.21
C ALA A 104 22.55 3.46 -3.12
N LYS A 105 23.16 2.98 -4.21
CA LYS A 105 23.94 1.72 -4.23
C LYS A 105 25.07 1.73 -3.22
N LYS A 106 25.76 2.86 -3.06
CA LYS A 106 26.85 3.01 -2.08
C LYS A 106 26.33 3.06 -0.65
N VAL A 107 25.33 3.90 -0.38
CA VAL A 107 24.79 4.14 0.96
C VAL A 107 24.07 2.91 1.51
N ASN A 108 23.36 2.18 0.65
CA ASN A 108 22.57 1.01 1.03
C ASN A 108 23.24 -0.34 0.70
N SER A 109 24.55 -0.36 0.37
CA SER A 109 25.26 -1.58 -0.04
C SER A 109 25.03 -2.75 0.92
N GLU A 110 25.13 -2.51 2.22
CA GLU A 110 24.93 -3.54 3.26
C GLU A 110 23.56 -4.20 3.16
N VAL A 111 22.49 -3.40 2.97
CA VAL A 111 21.12 -3.93 2.86
C VAL A 111 20.93 -4.65 1.54
N TYR A 112 21.45 -4.12 0.45
CA TYR A 112 21.34 -4.77 -0.86
C TYR A 112 22.14 -6.08 -0.91
N ASP A 113 23.31 -6.17 -0.26
CA ASP A 113 24.09 -7.39 -0.14
C ASP A 113 23.39 -8.44 0.72
N PHE A 114 22.75 -8.03 1.82
CA PHE A 114 21.87 -8.90 2.61
C PHE A 114 20.72 -9.44 1.74
N LEU A 115 19.95 -8.55 1.11
CA LEU A 115 18.79 -8.94 0.31
C LEU A 115 19.18 -9.84 -0.87
N ARG A 116 20.31 -9.56 -1.52
CA ARG A 116 20.82 -10.41 -2.59
C ARG A 116 21.24 -11.78 -2.08
N SER A 117 22.04 -11.85 -1.02
CA SER A 117 22.54 -13.13 -0.47
C SER A 117 21.43 -14.00 0.09
N VAL A 118 20.43 -13.41 0.78
CA VAL A 118 19.27 -14.16 1.27
C VAL A 118 18.37 -14.61 0.13
N SER A 119 18.21 -13.80 -0.93
CA SER A 119 17.46 -14.19 -2.12
C SER A 119 18.11 -15.37 -2.84
N GLU A 120 19.43 -15.31 -3.03
CA GLU A 120 20.19 -16.40 -3.64
C GLU A 120 20.10 -17.69 -2.80
N LYS A 121 20.28 -17.60 -1.48
CA LYS A 121 20.21 -18.74 -0.58
C LYS A 121 18.87 -19.47 -0.62
N TYR A 122 17.77 -18.74 -0.69
CA TYR A 122 16.42 -19.30 -0.57
C TYR A 122 15.64 -19.37 -1.88
N HIS A 123 16.32 -19.23 -3.03
CA HIS A 123 15.75 -19.34 -4.38
C HIS A 123 14.67 -18.27 -4.67
N ILE A 124 14.94 -17.02 -4.31
CA ILE A 124 14.09 -15.86 -4.55
C ILE A 124 14.67 -15.03 -5.71
N GLY A 125 13.83 -14.57 -6.62
CA GLY A 125 14.26 -13.65 -7.68
C GLY A 125 14.60 -12.26 -7.10
N PHE A 126 15.63 -11.62 -7.61
CA PHE A 126 16.11 -10.34 -7.08
C PHE A 126 16.13 -9.27 -8.17
N TRP A 127 15.39 -8.18 -7.96
CA TRP A 127 15.37 -6.99 -8.81
C TRP A 127 16.25 -5.92 -8.17
N ALA A 128 17.36 -5.62 -8.83
CA ALA A 128 18.40 -4.73 -8.31
C ALA A 128 17.93 -3.26 -8.24
N PRO A 129 18.62 -2.41 -7.44
CA PRO A 129 18.33 -0.98 -7.39
C PRO A 129 18.37 -0.32 -8.76
N GLY A 130 17.30 0.38 -9.14
CA GLY A 130 17.10 1.00 -10.45
C GLY A 130 16.35 0.13 -11.47
N ALA A 131 16.07 -1.13 -11.17
CA ALA A 131 15.31 -2.02 -12.06
C ALA A 131 13.85 -1.57 -12.26
N GLY A 132 13.23 -1.00 -11.22
CA GLY A 132 11.87 -0.47 -11.30
C GLY A 132 11.09 -0.57 -10.00
N ILE A 133 9.93 0.07 -10.02
CA ILE A 133 8.98 0.08 -8.92
C ILE A 133 8.27 -1.29 -8.88
N ILE A 134 8.21 -1.91 -7.70
CA ILE A 134 7.71 -3.28 -7.50
C ILE A 134 6.42 -3.58 -8.28
N HIS A 135 5.38 -2.75 -8.17
CA HIS A 135 4.08 -3.06 -8.76
C HIS A 135 4.06 -2.91 -10.28
N GLN A 136 4.89 -2.02 -10.84
CA GLN A 136 5.08 -1.92 -12.27
C GLN A 136 5.83 -3.14 -12.80
N VAL A 137 6.91 -3.54 -12.13
CA VAL A 137 7.69 -4.75 -12.49
C VAL A 137 6.84 -6.02 -12.38
N VAL A 138 6.00 -6.12 -11.33
CA VAL A 138 5.07 -7.26 -11.17
C VAL A 138 4.05 -7.29 -12.28
N LEU A 139 3.47 -6.16 -12.66
CA LEU A 139 2.51 -6.09 -13.76
C LEU A 139 3.13 -6.51 -15.09
N GLU A 140 4.35 -6.05 -15.38
CA GLU A 140 5.08 -6.34 -16.63
C GLU A 140 5.54 -7.79 -16.76
N ASN A 141 5.86 -8.47 -15.64
CA ASN A 141 6.58 -9.75 -15.71
C ASN A 141 5.85 -10.93 -15.06
N TYR A 142 4.93 -10.70 -14.11
CA TYR A 142 4.45 -11.77 -13.23
C TYR A 142 2.94 -11.87 -13.08
N ALA A 143 2.21 -10.74 -13.11
CA ALA A 143 0.75 -10.77 -12.97
C ALA A 143 0.08 -11.53 -14.12
N PHE A 144 -0.95 -12.28 -13.81
CA PHE A 144 -1.72 -13.05 -14.79
C PHE A 144 -3.18 -13.18 -14.37
N PRO A 145 -4.14 -13.27 -15.34
CA PRO A 145 -5.56 -13.39 -15.04
C PRO A 145 -5.89 -14.65 -14.22
N GLY A 146 -6.73 -14.50 -13.22
CA GLY A 146 -7.20 -15.61 -12.38
C GLY A 146 -6.25 -16.00 -11.24
N GLY A 147 -5.04 -15.46 -11.18
CA GLY A 147 -4.07 -15.76 -10.14
C GLY A 147 -4.36 -15.08 -8.81
N MET A 148 -3.65 -15.50 -7.76
CA MET A 148 -3.67 -14.90 -6.44
C MET A 148 -2.25 -14.63 -5.96
N MET A 149 -2.01 -13.43 -5.40
CA MET A 149 -0.71 -13.10 -4.80
C MET A 149 -0.84 -12.29 -3.51
N VAL A 150 0.18 -12.38 -2.68
CA VAL A 150 0.40 -11.46 -1.57
C VAL A 150 1.67 -10.63 -1.80
N GLY A 151 1.67 -9.40 -1.31
CA GLY A 151 2.84 -8.55 -1.41
C GLY A 151 3.04 -7.72 -0.15
N THR A 152 4.30 -7.50 0.24
CA THR A 152 4.62 -6.72 1.45
C THR A 152 4.53 -5.21 1.22
N ASP A 153 3.69 -4.81 0.27
CA ASP A 153 3.33 -3.42 0.02
C ASP A 153 1.81 -3.28 -0.15
N SER A 154 1.24 -2.19 0.35
CA SER A 154 -0.22 -1.94 0.32
C SER A 154 -0.79 -1.76 -1.09
N HIS A 155 0.03 -1.40 -2.08
CA HIS A 155 -0.39 -1.22 -3.47
C HIS A 155 -0.25 -2.49 -4.34
N THR A 156 -0.03 -3.64 -3.72
CA THR A 156 -0.09 -4.96 -4.38
C THR A 156 -1.35 -5.14 -5.24
N PRO A 157 -2.55 -4.60 -4.87
CA PRO A 157 -3.75 -4.63 -5.71
C PRO A 157 -3.60 -4.06 -7.13
N ASN A 158 -2.50 -3.36 -7.45
CA ASN A 158 -2.15 -2.93 -8.81
C ASN A 158 -2.27 -4.08 -9.84
N ALA A 159 -1.89 -5.30 -9.45
CA ALA A 159 -2.00 -6.49 -10.30
C ALA A 159 -3.44 -6.89 -10.64
N GLY A 160 -4.42 -6.36 -9.94
CA GLY A 160 -5.85 -6.53 -10.24
C GLY A 160 -6.27 -5.91 -11.56
N GLY A 161 -5.47 -4.96 -12.09
CA GLY A 161 -5.65 -4.43 -13.45
C GLY A 161 -5.46 -5.49 -14.55
N LEU A 162 -4.76 -6.58 -14.24
CA LEU A 162 -4.59 -7.75 -15.10
C LEU A 162 -5.38 -8.97 -14.58
N GLY A 163 -6.38 -8.74 -13.73
CA GLY A 163 -7.32 -9.78 -13.27
C GLY A 163 -6.79 -10.73 -12.21
N MET A 164 -5.84 -10.30 -11.39
CA MET A 164 -5.26 -11.08 -10.30
C MET A 164 -5.82 -10.62 -8.95
N VAL A 165 -6.26 -11.52 -8.08
CA VAL A 165 -6.52 -11.16 -6.67
C VAL A 165 -5.19 -10.97 -5.98
N ALA A 166 -4.83 -9.71 -5.80
CA ALA A 166 -3.55 -9.31 -5.25
C ALA A 166 -3.75 -8.50 -3.97
N VAL A 167 -3.14 -8.93 -2.87
CA VAL A 167 -3.43 -8.39 -1.53
C VAL A 167 -2.16 -7.90 -0.86
N GLY A 168 -2.19 -6.64 -0.41
CA GLY A 168 -1.14 -6.08 0.42
C GLY A 168 -1.19 -6.65 1.83
N VAL A 169 -0.06 -7.14 2.33
CA VAL A 169 0.07 -7.82 3.62
C VAL A 169 1.29 -7.35 4.39
N GLY A 170 1.38 -7.72 5.66
CA GLY A 170 2.60 -7.58 6.45
C GLY A 170 3.62 -8.68 6.16
N GLY A 171 4.84 -8.53 6.68
CA GLY A 171 5.91 -9.50 6.49
C GLY A 171 5.57 -10.88 7.04
N ALA A 172 4.87 -10.97 8.16
CA ALA A 172 4.48 -12.25 8.75
C ALA A 172 3.50 -13.05 7.87
N ASP A 173 2.55 -12.39 7.20
CA ASP A 173 1.69 -13.03 6.20
C ASP A 173 2.48 -13.55 5.00
N ALA A 174 3.45 -12.75 4.53
CA ALA A 174 4.35 -13.19 3.47
C ALA A 174 5.15 -14.44 3.89
N VAL A 175 5.64 -14.49 5.13
CA VAL A 175 6.36 -15.65 5.68
C VAL A 175 5.49 -16.91 5.71
N ASP A 176 4.21 -16.80 6.07
CA ASP A 176 3.29 -17.93 6.01
C ASP A 176 3.24 -18.54 4.61
N VAL A 177 3.04 -17.71 3.60
CA VAL A 177 3.01 -18.16 2.19
C VAL A 177 4.36 -18.73 1.74
N LEU A 178 5.47 -18.06 2.09
CA LEU A 178 6.83 -18.51 1.78
C LEU A 178 7.17 -19.85 2.44
N THR A 179 6.51 -20.20 3.55
CA THR A 179 6.73 -21.46 4.29
C THR A 179 5.70 -22.54 4.01
N ALA A 180 4.82 -22.34 3.02
CA ALA A 180 3.69 -23.22 2.69
C ALA A 180 2.67 -23.37 3.83
N GLN A 181 2.55 -22.37 4.70
CA GLN A 181 1.46 -22.32 5.67
C GLN A 181 0.20 -21.75 5.00
N PRO A 182 -0.99 -22.09 5.49
CA PRO A 182 -2.21 -21.44 5.02
C PRO A 182 -2.15 -19.95 5.28
N TRP A 183 -2.57 -19.16 4.28
CA TRP A 183 -2.75 -17.75 4.43
C TRP A 183 -4.22 -17.46 4.73
N GLU A 184 -4.50 -17.03 5.97
CA GLU A 184 -5.84 -16.78 6.43
C GLU A 184 -6.34 -15.39 6.01
N LEU A 185 -7.52 -15.35 5.41
CA LEU A 185 -8.22 -14.12 5.08
C LEU A 185 -9.68 -14.19 5.52
N LYS A 186 -10.19 -13.14 6.15
CA LYS A 186 -11.61 -12.96 6.34
C LYS A 186 -12.25 -12.72 4.98
N ILE A 187 -13.26 -13.55 4.60
CA ILE A 187 -13.90 -13.44 3.29
C ILE A 187 -14.41 -12.01 3.09
N PRO A 188 -13.88 -11.28 2.11
CA PRO A 188 -14.25 -9.89 1.91
C PRO A 188 -15.69 -9.74 1.41
N ARG A 189 -16.31 -8.61 1.75
CA ARG A 189 -17.52 -8.15 1.07
C ARG A 189 -17.17 -7.82 -0.38
N LEU A 190 -18.14 -7.80 -1.26
CA LEU A 190 -17.95 -7.46 -2.67
C LEU A 190 -18.66 -6.15 -3.00
N ILE A 191 -17.90 -5.18 -3.51
CA ILE A 191 -18.44 -3.94 -4.04
C ILE A 191 -18.32 -4.00 -5.56
N GLY A 192 -19.45 -4.06 -6.26
CA GLY A 192 -19.50 -3.98 -7.71
C GLY A 192 -19.41 -2.53 -8.16
N VAL A 193 -18.49 -2.24 -9.07
CA VAL A 193 -18.39 -0.91 -9.70
C VAL A 193 -18.69 -1.07 -11.18
N ARG A 194 -19.88 -0.62 -11.59
CA ARG A 194 -20.33 -0.69 -12.98
C ARG A 194 -19.88 0.57 -13.72
N LEU A 195 -19.07 0.37 -14.76
CA LEU A 195 -18.55 1.43 -15.61
C LEU A 195 -19.32 1.46 -16.93
N THR A 196 -19.81 2.65 -17.29
CA THR A 196 -20.48 2.91 -18.58
C THR A 196 -19.80 4.11 -19.25
N GLY A 197 -20.10 4.34 -20.53
CA GLY A 197 -19.47 5.44 -21.28
C GLY A 197 -17.98 5.23 -21.53
N GLU A 198 -17.30 6.30 -21.87
CA GLU A 198 -15.88 6.33 -22.21
C GLU A 198 -15.24 7.64 -21.73
N LEU A 199 -13.99 7.57 -21.24
CA LEU A 199 -13.21 8.75 -20.85
C LEU A 199 -12.83 9.58 -22.07
N SER A 200 -12.84 10.90 -21.92
CA SER A 200 -12.49 11.81 -23.01
C SER A 200 -11.74 13.06 -22.53
N GLY A 201 -11.07 13.72 -23.46
CA GLY A 201 -10.39 14.98 -23.20
C GLY A 201 -9.28 14.87 -22.16
N TRP A 202 -9.38 15.63 -21.09
CA TRP A 202 -8.41 15.66 -19.99
C TRP A 202 -8.69 14.62 -18.90
N ALA A 203 -9.81 13.93 -18.96
CA ALA A 203 -10.14 12.86 -18.00
C ALA A 203 -9.29 11.61 -18.26
N SER A 204 -8.97 10.90 -17.19
CA SER A 204 -8.09 9.74 -17.18
C SER A 204 -8.57 8.64 -16.21
N PRO A 205 -8.05 7.43 -16.28
CA PRO A 205 -8.35 6.38 -15.31
C PRO A 205 -8.07 6.79 -13.85
N LYS A 206 -7.12 7.70 -13.63
CA LYS A 206 -6.84 8.28 -12.31
C LYS A 206 -8.07 8.99 -11.73
N ASP A 207 -8.78 9.74 -12.55
CA ASP A 207 -9.94 10.53 -12.12
C ASP A 207 -11.11 9.62 -11.69
N VAL A 208 -11.23 8.44 -12.28
CA VAL A 208 -12.23 7.43 -11.88
C VAL A 208 -12.04 7.01 -10.42
N ILE A 209 -10.84 6.66 -10.03
CA ILE A 209 -10.58 6.24 -8.65
C ILE A 209 -10.60 7.41 -7.67
N LEU A 210 -10.23 8.62 -8.11
CA LEU A 210 -10.34 9.83 -7.28
C LEU A 210 -11.80 10.19 -7.00
N GLU A 211 -12.69 10.03 -7.98
CA GLU A 211 -14.15 10.16 -7.79
C GLU A 211 -14.68 9.12 -6.80
N ILE A 212 -14.29 7.84 -6.97
CA ILE A 212 -14.72 6.75 -6.07
C ILE A 212 -14.22 7.00 -4.63
N LEU A 213 -13.02 7.55 -4.47
CA LEU A 213 -12.51 7.95 -3.15
C LEU A 213 -13.39 9.03 -2.50
N GLY A 214 -13.87 10.00 -3.28
CA GLY A 214 -14.82 10.99 -2.79
C GLY A 214 -16.14 10.38 -2.31
N GLN A 215 -16.63 9.33 -2.99
CA GLN A 215 -17.88 8.65 -2.66
C GLN A 215 -17.77 7.68 -1.49
N LEU A 216 -16.71 6.86 -1.45
CA LEU A 216 -16.52 5.78 -0.46
C LEU A 216 -15.72 6.21 0.76
N THR A 217 -14.90 7.24 0.64
CA THR A 217 -13.88 7.67 1.61
C THR A 217 -12.77 6.62 1.85
N VAL A 218 -11.78 6.96 2.65
CA VAL A 218 -10.66 6.05 3.00
C VAL A 218 -11.07 4.81 3.81
N LYS A 219 -12.32 4.67 4.18
CA LYS A 219 -12.85 3.56 5.00
C LYS A 219 -13.89 2.71 4.29
N GLY A 220 -14.46 3.20 3.19
CA GLY A 220 -15.61 2.58 2.55
C GLY A 220 -15.35 1.20 1.95
N GLY A 221 -14.11 0.93 1.56
CA GLY A 221 -13.66 -0.36 1.03
C GLY A 221 -13.12 -1.33 2.07
N THR A 222 -13.12 -0.99 3.36
CA THR A 222 -12.54 -1.83 4.42
C THR A 222 -13.14 -3.23 4.41
N ASN A 223 -12.28 -4.26 4.36
CA ASN A 223 -12.68 -5.68 4.25
C ASN A 223 -13.60 -5.97 3.06
N ALA A 224 -13.37 -5.29 1.93
CA ALA A 224 -14.08 -5.53 0.69
C ALA A 224 -13.11 -5.72 -0.49
N ILE A 225 -13.58 -6.39 -1.53
CA ILE A 225 -12.98 -6.40 -2.86
C ILE A 225 -13.86 -5.52 -3.75
N LEU A 226 -13.24 -4.59 -4.48
CA LEU A 226 -13.92 -3.85 -5.53
C LEU A 226 -13.76 -4.61 -6.85
N GLU A 227 -14.86 -5.02 -7.46
CA GLU A 227 -14.88 -5.68 -8.77
C GLU A 227 -15.49 -4.74 -9.80
N TYR A 228 -14.67 -4.37 -10.80
CA TYR A 228 -15.05 -3.44 -11.85
C TYR A 228 -15.57 -4.19 -13.07
N PHE A 229 -16.71 -3.78 -13.60
CA PHE A 229 -17.35 -4.41 -14.72
C PHE A 229 -18.18 -3.41 -15.56
N GLY A 230 -18.82 -3.89 -16.62
CA GLY A 230 -19.64 -3.08 -17.52
C GLY A 230 -18.90 -2.68 -18.80
N PRO A 231 -19.63 -2.08 -19.78
CA PRO A 231 -19.07 -1.79 -21.09
C PRO A 231 -17.94 -0.75 -21.03
N GLY A 232 -17.98 0.21 -20.08
CA GLY A 232 -16.91 1.18 -19.88
C GLY A 232 -15.59 0.56 -19.44
N ALA A 233 -15.62 -0.59 -18.76
CA ALA A 233 -14.38 -1.28 -18.35
C ALA A 233 -13.53 -1.72 -19.55
N ALA A 234 -14.16 -2.11 -20.65
CA ALA A 234 -13.47 -2.51 -21.88
C ALA A 234 -12.81 -1.34 -22.63
N THR A 235 -13.17 -0.11 -22.33
CA THR A 235 -12.56 1.09 -22.94
C THR A 235 -11.27 1.54 -22.24
N ILE A 236 -10.98 1.00 -21.05
CA ILE A 236 -9.81 1.35 -20.25
C ILE A 236 -8.66 0.37 -20.53
N SER A 237 -7.47 0.89 -20.81
CA SER A 237 -6.26 0.08 -20.98
C SER A 237 -5.90 -0.70 -19.71
N THR A 238 -5.12 -1.77 -19.84
CA THR A 238 -4.63 -2.55 -18.68
C THR A 238 -3.87 -1.70 -17.68
N THR A 239 -3.03 -0.78 -18.14
CA THR A 239 -2.30 0.14 -17.24
C THR A 239 -3.23 1.13 -16.55
N GLY A 240 -4.28 1.60 -17.22
CA GLY A 240 -5.33 2.40 -16.62
C GLY A 240 -6.15 1.64 -15.57
N LYS A 241 -6.50 0.38 -15.84
CA LYS A 241 -7.12 -0.52 -14.86
C LYS A 241 -6.21 -0.75 -13.66
N ALA A 242 -4.90 -0.91 -13.89
CA ALA A 242 -3.93 -1.06 -12.82
C ALA A 242 -3.84 0.20 -11.93
N THR A 243 -3.92 1.41 -12.51
CA THR A 243 -4.02 2.68 -11.77
C THR A 243 -5.24 2.70 -10.84
N ILE A 244 -6.40 2.30 -11.34
CA ILE A 244 -7.65 2.24 -10.55
C ILE A 244 -7.50 1.24 -9.40
N CYS A 245 -7.02 0.02 -9.68
CA CYS A 245 -6.82 -1.02 -8.67
C CYS A 245 -5.75 -0.64 -7.64
N ASN A 246 -4.67 0.02 -8.06
CA ASN A 246 -3.59 0.50 -7.19
C ASN A 246 -4.15 1.37 -6.06
N MET A 247 -4.94 2.37 -6.40
CA MET A 247 -5.53 3.28 -5.41
C MET A 247 -6.75 2.73 -4.68
N GLY A 248 -7.22 1.54 -5.00
CA GLY A 248 -8.15 0.80 -4.16
C GLY A 248 -7.61 0.58 -2.74
N ALA A 249 -6.29 0.52 -2.58
CA ALA A 249 -5.64 0.49 -1.26
C ALA A 249 -5.99 1.71 -0.40
N GLU A 250 -6.20 2.88 -0.99
CA GLU A 250 -6.57 4.10 -0.28
C GLU A 250 -8.02 4.12 0.22
N LEU A 251 -8.87 3.23 -0.30
CA LEU A 251 -10.22 2.97 0.21
C LEU A 251 -10.22 2.04 1.43
N GLY A 252 -9.07 1.49 1.81
CA GLY A 252 -8.96 0.41 2.78
C GLY A 252 -9.35 -0.97 2.22
N ALA A 253 -9.52 -1.09 0.91
CA ALA A 253 -9.93 -2.33 0.26
C ALA A 253 -8.90 -3.45 0.43
N THR A 254 -9.38 -4.68 0.50
CA THR A 254 -8.55 -5.89 0.50
C THR A 254 -7.89 -6.07 -0.86
N CYS A 255 -8.66 -5.91 -1.94
CA CYS A 255 -8.21 -5.97 -3.32
C CYS A 255 -9.16 -5.16 -4.21
N SER A 256 -8.71 -4.88 -5.41
CA SER A 256 -9.51 -4.35 -6.52
C SER A 256 -9.14 -5.11 -7.77
N LEU A 257 -10.09 -5.46 -8.62
CA LEU A 257 -9.77 -6.20 -9.84
C LEU A 257 -10.76 -5.95 -10.98
N PHE A 258 -10.25 -6.15 -12.19
CA PHE A 258 -10.99 -6.23 -13.44
C PHE A 258 -10.98 -7.67 -13.95
N ALA A 259 -12.03 -8.09 -14.65
CA ALA A 259 -12.05 -9.35 -15.36
C ALA A 259 -11.09 -9.34 -16.56
N PHE A 260 -10.74 -10.52 -17.04
CA PHE A 260 -9.94 -10.68 -18.26
C PHE A 260 -10.72 -10.19 -19.50
N ASP A 261 -10.05 -9.43 -20.35
CA ASP A 261 -10.55 -8.93 -21.62
C ASP A 261 -9.43 -8.82 -22.67
N ASP A 262 -9.75 -8.28 -23.85
CA ASP A 262 -8.78 -8.11 -24.94
C ASP A 262 -7.64 -7.16 -24.55
N ASN A 263 -7.89 -6.09 -23.81
CA ASN A 263 -6.83 -5.19 -23.30
C ASN A 263 -5.82 -5.95 -22.43
N ALA A 264 -6.29 -6.87 -21.59
CA ALA A 264 -5.43 -7.72 -20.76
C ALA A 264 -4.60 -8.69 -21.63
N ALA A 265 -5.21 -9.28 -22.64
CA ALA A 265 -4.52 -10.17 -23.58
C ALA A 265 -3.44 -9.40 -24.38
N ASP A 266 -3.76 -8.22 -24.88
CA ASP A 266 -2.84 -7.37 -25.62
C ASP A 266 -1.64 -6.94 -24.76
N TYR A 267 -1.90 -6.54 -23.51
CA TYR A 267 -0.84 -6.19 -22.57
C TYR A 267 0.11 -7.38 -22.30
N LEU A 268 -0.43 -8.59 -22.15
CA LEU A 268 0.37 -9.79 -21.99
C LEU A 268 1.24 -10.05 -23.25
N CYS A 269 0.68 -9.88 -24.44
CA CYS A 269 1.42 -10.04 -25.68
C CYS A 269 2.53 -9.00 -25.82
N GLU A 270 2.24 -7.73 -25.61
CA GLU A 270 3.20 -6.64 -25.73
C GLU A 270 4.33 -6.71 -24.68
N THR A 271 4.07 -7.29 -23.51
CA THR A 271 5.08 -7.55 -22.47
C THR A 271 5.79 -8.91 -22.62
N GLY A 272 5.66 -9.56 -23.80
CA GLY A 272 6.37 -10.82 -24.14
C GLY A 272 5.78 -12.07 -23.49
N ARG A 273 4.51 -12.05 -23.10
CA ARG A 273 3.82 -13.16 -22.40
C ARG A 273 2.64 -13.71 -23.21
N SER A 274 2.80 -13.83 -24.54
CA SER A 274 1.75 -14.33 -25.45
C SER A 274 1.25 -15.72 -25.07
N GLU A 275 2.13 -16.62 -24.58
CA GLU A 275 1.68 -17.94 -24.11
C GLU A 275 0.69 -17.83 -22.93
N VAL A 276 0.85 -16.83 -22.05
CA VAL A 276 -0.08 -16.60 -20.94
C VAL A 276 -1.40 -16.06 -21.46
N ALA A 277 -1.35 -15.14 -22.44
CA ALA A 277 -2.54 -14.62 -23.09
C ALA A 277 -3.36 -15.75 -23.76
N ASP A 278 -2.69 -16.67 -24.47
CA ASP A 278 -3.35 -17.79 -25.14
C ASP A 278 -3.98 -18.76 -24.13
N MET A 279 -3.29 -19.06 -23.03
CA MET A 279 -3.85 -19.88 -21.95
C MET A 279 -5.07 -19.20 -21.32
N ALA A 280 -5.01 -17.91 -21.05
CA ALA A 280 -6.12 -17.14 -20.48
C ALA A 280 -7.33 -17.10 -21.45
N ARG A 281 -7.09 -16.87 -22.75
CA ARG A 281 -8.15 -16.92 -23.78
C ARG A 281 -8.86 -18.29 -23.81
N SER A 282 -8.14 -19.39 -23.59
CA SER A 282 -8.72 -20.73 -23.58
C SER A 282 -9.75 -20.97 -22.47
N CYS A 283 -9.72 -20.18 -21.39
CA CYS A 283 -10.65 -20.24 -20.28
C CYS A 283 -11.30 -18.88 -19.95
N ALA A 284 -11.41 -17.99 -20.95
CA ALA A 284 -11.88 -16.61 -20.77
C ALA A 284 -13.23 -16.50 -20.04
N ALA A 285 -14.15 -17.45 -20.27
CA ALA A 285 -15.45 -17.47 -19.61
C ALA A 285 -15.35 -17.67 -18.07
N ASP A 286 -14.32 -18.38 -17.61
CA ASP A 286 -14.06 -18.57 -16.18
C ASP A 286 -13.25 -17.42 -15.58
N LEU A 287 -12.63 -16.58 -16.40
CA LEU A 287 -11.89 -15.38 -16.00
C LEU A 287 -12.75 -14.10 -16.00
N GLN A 288 -14.06 -14.27 -15.97
CA GLN A 288 -15.08 -13.22 -15.86
C GLN A 288 -16.14 -13.68 -14.88
N ALA A 289 -17.00 -12.77 -14.41
CA ALA A 289 -18.19 -13.17 -13.66
C ALA A 289 -19.16 -13.98 -14.57
N ASP A 290 -20.00 -14.78 -13.96
CA ASP A 290 -21.07 -15.45 -14.71
C ASP A 290 -22.04 -14.41 -15.29
N SER A 291 -22.61 -14.67 -16.49
CA SER A 291 -23.46 -13.71 -17.19
C SER A 291 -24.64 -13.20 -16.35
N LYS A 292 -25.24 -14.06 -15.54
CA LYS A 292 -26.34 -13.69 -14.63
C LYS A 292 -25.94 -12.67 -13.57
N VAL A 293 -24.65 -12.59 -13.22
CA VAL A 293 -24.14 -11.56 -12.30
C VAL A 293 -24.21 -10.19 -12.97
N TYR A 294 -23.85 -10.12 -14.25
CA TYR A 294 -23.93 -8.86 -15.00
C TYR A 294 -25.37 -8.43 -15.32
N ASP A 295 -26.28 -9.40 -15.49
CA ASP A 295 -27.69 -9.14 -15.76
C ASP A 295 -28.42 -8.56 -14.53
N ASN A 296 -28.04 -9.00 -13.30
CA ASN A 296 -28.68 -8.62 -12.05
C ASN A 296 -27.66 -8.42 -10.94
N PRO A 297 -26.73 -7.47 -11.05
CA PRO A 297 -25.59 -7.32 -10.14
C PRO A 297 -26.01 -7.06 -8.69
N GLU A 298 -27.17 -6.45 -8.44
CA GLU A 298 -27.71 -6.21 -7.10
C GLU A 298 -27.94 -7.46 -6.27
N ASN A 299 -28.04 -8.64 -6.91
CA ASN A 299 -28.20 -9.91 -6.21
C ASN A 299 -26.88 -10.55 -5.77
N TYR A 300 -25.74 -10.05 -6.27
CA TYR A 300 -24.43 -10.71 -6.10
C TYR A 300 -23.39 -9.84 -5.41
N TYR A 301 -23.54 -8.51 -5.43
CA TYR A 301 -22.65 -7.60 -4.74
C TYR A 301 -23.32 -7.04 -3.49
N ASP A 302 -22.53 -6.84 -2.42
CA ASP A 302 -23.02 -6.27 -1.15
C ASP A 302 -23.30 -4.75 -1.29
N LYS A 303 -22.69 -4.11 -2.28
CA LYS A 303 -22.89 -2.72 -2.67
C LYS A 303 -22.61 -2.54 -4.16
N LEU A 304 -23.38 -1.66 -4.80
CA LEU A 304 -23.14 -1.26 -6.18
C LEU A 304 -22.80 0.23 -6.26
N ILE A 305 -21.93 0.57 -7.18
CA ILE A 305 -21.55 1.93 -7.56
C ILE A 305 -21.63 2.00 -9.08
N ASP A 306 -22.33 2.99 -9.59
CA ASP A 306 -22.43 3.29 -11.01
C ASP A 306 -21.57 4.51 -11.34
N ILE A 307 -20.69 4.37 -12.33
CA ILE A 307 -19.85 5.47 -12.83
C ILE A 307 -20.04 5.56 -14.35
N ASP A 308 -20.52 6.70 -14.80
CA ASP A 308 -20.53 7.05 -16.22
C ASP A 308 -19.21 7.77 -16.55
N LEU A 309 -18.31 7.08 -17.24
CA LEU A 309 -17.00 7.60 -17.62
C LEU A 309 -17.08 8.87 -18.47
N SER A 310 -18.15 9.05 -19.23
CA SER A 310 -18.36 10.23 -20.08
C SER A 310 -18.62 11.50 -19.28
N THR A 311 -18.97 11.38 -18.00
CA THR A 311 -19.24 12.52 -17.10
C THR A 311 -18.07 12.85 -16.17
N ILE A 312 -17.01 12.04 -16.20
CA ILE A 312 -15.84 12.24 -15.33
C ILE A 312 -15.08 13.50 -15.75
N GLU A 313 -14.92 14.40 -14.81
CA GLU A 313 -14.06 15.58 -14.92
C GLU A 313 -12.70 15.30 -14.24
N PRO A 314 -11.58 15.91 -14.69
CA PRO A 314 -10.32 15.82 -13.98
C PRO A 314 -10.42 16.21 -12.51
N HIS A 315 -9.84 15.41 -11.64
CA HIS A 315 -9.87 15.58 -10.19
C HIS A 315 -8.52 16.04 -9.63
N LEU A 316 -8.58 16.76 -8.52
CA LEU A 316 -7.44 17.20 -7.74
C LEU A 316 -7.76 17.00 -6.25
N ASN A 317 -7.55 15.77 -5.77
CA ASN A 317 -7.91 15.38 -4.41
C ASN A 317 -6.86 15.82 -3.38
N GLY A 318 -7.33 16.33 -2.26
CA GLY A 318 -6.48 16.79 -1.16
C GLY A 318 -6.90 18.16 -0.61
N PRO A 319 -6.05 18.73 0.26
CA PRO A 319 -4.77 18.20 0.75
C PRO A 319 -4.93 17.18 1.89
N PHE A 320 -3.84 16.51 2.26
CA PHE A 320 -3.65 15.68 3.46
C PHE A 320 -4.44 14.37 3.54
N THR A 321 -5.40 14.16 2.66
CA THR A 321 -6.14 12.90 2.56
C THR A 321 -6.57 12.67 1.11
N PRO A 322 -6.49 11.44 0.58
CA PRO A 322 -6.81 11.15 -0.81
C PRO A 322 -8.31 11.18 -1.14
N ASP A 323 -9.18 11.17 -0.13
CA ASP A 323 -10.64 11.22 -0.28
C ASP A 323 -11.24 12.63 -0.23
N ALA A 324 -10.42 13.66 -0.03
CA ALA A 324 -10.88 15.05 -0.18
C ALA A 324 -11.03 15.40 -1.67
N ALA A 325 -12.04 14.81 -2.31
CA ALA A 325 -12.29 14.95 -3.72
C ALA A 325 -12.67 16.40 -4.09
N THR A 326 -12.12 16.87 -5.22
CA THR A 326 -12.40 18.18 -5.80
C THR A 326 -12.15 18.08 -7.29
N THR A 327 -13.10 18.51 -8.11
CA THR A 327 -12.86 18.62 -9.55
C THR A 327 -12.00 19.84 -9.86
N VAL A 328 -11.33 19.82 -11.00
CA VAL A 328 -10.49 20.96 -11.43
C VAL A 328 -11.32 22.24 -11.57
N SER A 329 -12.58 22.14 -11.97
CA SER A 329 -13.50 23.28 -12.07
C SER A 329 -13.85 23.87 -10.70
N GLU A 330 -14.04 23.04 -9.67
CA GLU A 330 -14.36 23.46 -8.30
C GLU A 330 -13.17 24.09 -7.58
N MET A 331 -11.93 23.72 -7.93
CA MET A 331 -10.71 24.19 -7.24
C MET A 331 -10.60 25.71 -7.25
N ARG A 332 -11.09 26.39 -8.29
CA ARG A 332 -11.11 27.85 -8.42
C ARG A 332 -11.85 28.57 -7.28
N THR A 333 -12.90 27.94 -6.77
CA THR A 333 -13.70 28.49 -5.66
C THR A 333 -13.32 27.87 -4.33
N LYS A 334 -13.05 26.58 -4.29
CA LYS A 334 -12.71 25.86 -3.07
C LYS A 334 -11.34 26.25 -2.53
N GLY A 335 -10.33 26.36 -3.39
CA GLY A 335 -8.96 26.67 -2.96
C GLY A 335 -8.85 27.96 -2.15
N PRO A 336 -9.33 29.11 -2.67
CA PRO A 336 -9.33 30.36 -1.90
C PRO A 336 -10.21 30.32 -0.65
N ARG A 337 -11.36 29.65 -0.68
CA ARG A 337 -12.26 29.53 0.47
C ARG A 337 -11.60 28.76 1.63
N GLU A 338 -10.84 27.71 1.32
CA GLU A 338 -10.15 26.86 2.30
C GLU A 338 -8.73 27.36 2.62
N ASP A 339 -8.34 28.52 2.14
CA ASP A 339 -6.99 29.13 2.33
C ASP A 339 -5.85 28.21 1.86
N TYR A 340 -6.03 27.55 0.70
CA TYR A 340 -4.98 26.74 0.10
C TYR A 340 -3.90 27.62 -0.54
N PRO A 341 -2.62 27.23 -0.48
CA PRO A 341 -1.57 27.90 -1.24
C PRO A 341 -1.78 27.63 -2.73
N MET A 342 -2.25 28.64 -3.48
CA MET A 342 -2.67 28.47 -4.88
C MET A 342 -1.52 28.32 -5.87
N THR A 343 -0.28 28.67 -5.48
CA THR A 343 0.90 28.51 -6.33
C THR A 343 1.42 27.08 -6.30
N VAL A 344 1.48 26.41 -7.45
CA VAL A 344 2.08 25.08 -7.59
C VAL A 344 3.58 25.24 -7.75
N GLU A 345 4.34 24.75 -6.79
CA GLU A 345 5.82 24.82 -6.81
C GLU A 345 6.45 23.62 -7.50
N VAL A 346 5.88 22.43 -7.31
CA VAL A 346 6.39 21.19 -7.89
C VAL A 346 5.26 20.31 -8.42
N GLY A 347 5.44 19.78 -9.62
CA GLY A 347 4.68 18.68 -10.19
C GLY A 347 5.49 17.39 -10.15
N LEU A 348 4.96 16.35 -9.52
CA LEU A 348 5.58 15.03 -9.37
C LEU A 348 4.79 14.01 -10.18
N ILE A 349 5.39 13.41 -11.21
CA ILE A 349 4.76 12.41 -12.08
C ILE A 349 5.47 11.08 -11.94
N GLY A 350 4.71 10.01 -11.69
CA GLY A 350 5.26 8.66 -11.55
C GLY A 350 4.63 7.90 -10.40
N SER A 351 5.47 7.24 -9.57
CA SER A 351 5.07 6.25 -8.57
C SER A 351 4.53 4.97 -9.25
N CYS A 352 4.22 3.94 -8.44
CA CYS A 352 3.61 2.73 -9.00
C CYS A 352 2.23 2.97 -9.62
N THR A 353 1.58 4.09 -9.30
CA THR A 353 0.23 4.39 -9.76
C THR A 353 0.18 4.89 -11.19
N ASN A 354 1.09 5.81 -11.57
CA ASN A 354 1.08 6.49 -12.86
C ASN A 354 2.48 6.64 -13.45
N SER A 355 3.13 5.54 -13.73
CA SER A 355 4.47 5.49 -14.31
C SER A 355 4.59 4.54 -15.50
N SER A 356 3.46 4.11 -16.07
CA SER A 356 3.42 3.30 -17.28
C SER A 356 3.89 4.10 -18.50
N TYR A 357 4.17 3.38 -19.59
CA TYR A 357 4.49 4.02 -20.87
C TYR A 357 3.39 4.99 -21.32
N GLN A 358 2.11 4.58 -21.20
CA GLN A 358 0.95 5.41 -21.57
C GLN A 358 0.88 6.68 -20.71
N ASP A 359 1.10 6.58 -19.39
CA ASP A 359 1.12 7.73 -18.48
C ASP A 359 2.19 8.75 -18.90
N LEU A 360 3.41 8.25 -19.18
CA LEU A 360 4.50 9.10 -19.64
C LEU A 360 4.22 9.70 -21.02
N ALA A 361 3.65 8.94 -21.96
CA ALA A 361 3.32 9.43 -23.30
C ALA A 361 2.30 10.57 -23.25
N ARG A 362 1.22 10.41 -22.44
CA ARG A 362 0.21 11.46 -22.27
C ARG A 362 0.78 12.71 -21.60
N ALA A 363 1.57 12.57 -20.54
CA ALA A 363 2.24 13.69 -19.89
C ALA A 363 3.27 14.36 -20.82
N ALA A 364 4.04 13.59 -21.59
CA ALA A 364 5.00 14.11 -22.56
C ALA A 364 4.32 14.91 -23.69
N SER A 365 3.11 14.51 -24.11
CA SER A 365 2.36 15.29 -25.11
C SER A 365 2.04 16.70 -24.63
N VAL A 366 1.74 16.89 -23.33
CA VAL A 366 1.51 18.20 -22.71
C VAL A 366 2.82 18.99 -22.60
N ALA A 367 3.91 18.32 -22.21
CA ALA A 367 5.24 18.92 -22.14
C ALA A 367 5.70 19.43 -23.52
N ARG A 368 5.51 18.62 -24.57
CA ARG A 368 5.82 18.97 -25.96
C ARG A 368 5.06 20.21 -26.41
N GLN A 369 3.75 20.28 -26.12
CA GLN A 369 2.94 21.45 -26.44
C GLN A 369 3.46 22.71 -25.74
N ALA A 370 3.86 22.62 -24.46
CA ALA A 370 4.42 23.77 -23.75
C ALA A 370 5.70 24.29 -24.44
N ALA A 371 6.60 23.37 -24.85
CA ALA A 371 7.81 23.74 -25.58
C ALA A 371 7.52 24.35 -26.97
N GLU A 372 6.62 23.73 -27.76
CA GLU A 372 6.28 24.19 -29.11
C GLU A 372 5.50 25.51 -29.08
N LYS A 373 4.64 25.72 -28.11
CA LYS A 373 3.87 26.97 -27.91
C LYS A 373 4.68 28.04 -27.15
N ASN A 374 5.96 27.78 -26.84
CA ASN A 374 6.85 28.68 -26.10
C ASN A 374 6.23 29.16 -24.74
N ILE A 375 5.59 28.26 -24.02
CA ILE A 375 5.01 28.55 -22.70
C ILE A 375 6.13 28.43 -21.67
N LYS A 376 6.31 29.44 -20.83
CA LYS A 376 7.25 29.39 -19.70
C LYS A 376 6.68 28.53 -18.59
N VAL A 377 7.35 27.43 -18.27
CA VAL A 377 7.01 26.57 -17.12
C VAL A 377 7.33 27.32 -15.82
N LYS A 378 6.39 27.28 -14.87
CA LYS A 378 6.49 28.03 -13.61
C LYS A 378 6.89 27.17 -12.42
N GLY A 379 6.38 25.94 -12.34
CA GLY A 379 6.74 24.98 -11.29
C GLY A 379 7.88 24.06 -11.70
N GLN A 380 8.59 23.50 -10.74
CA GLN A 380 9.51 22.40 -10.98
C GLN A 380 8.74 21.15 -11.42
N ILE A 381 9.29 20.36 -12.33
CA ILE A 381 8.70 19.09 -12.78
C ILE A 381 9.69 17.96 -12.55
N ILE A 382 9.19 16.90 -11.93
CA ILE A 382 9.96 15.69 -11.58
C ILE A 382 9.23 14.48 -12.16
N ILE A 383 9.98 13.63 -12.88
CA ILE A 383 9.47 12.43 -13.54
C ILE A 383 10.14 11.19 -12.97
N ASN A 384 9.34 10.24 -12.47
CA ASN A 384 9.81 8.93 -12.02
C ASN A 384 9.26 7.84 -12.95
N PRO A 385 10.04 7.28 -13.88
CA PRO A 385 9.63 6.15 -14.72
C PRO A 385 9.35 4.90 -13.87
N GLY A 386 8.47 4.03 -14.34
CA GLY A 386 8.01 2.87 -13.58
C GLY A 386 8.99 1.70 -13.53
N SER A 387 9.73 1.49 -14.61
CA SER A 387 10.70 0.41 -14.73
C SER A 387 11.82 0.79 -15.70
N GLU A 388 12.91 0.04 -15.67
CA GLU A 388 14.00 0.24 -16.63
C GLU A 388 13.54 -0.06 -18.08
N GLN A 389 12.62 -0.99 -18.24
CA GLN A 389 12.00 -1.24 -19.53
C GLN A 389 11.23 -0.01 -20.05
N ILE A 390 10.41 0.60 -19.20
CA ILE A 390 9.66 1.82 -19.56
C ILE A 390 10.62 2.98 -19.80
N ARG A 391 11.59 3.21 -18.90
CA ARG A 391 12.56 4.30 -19.02
C ARG A 391 13.34 4.20 -20.32
N PHE A 392 13.89 3.01 -20.62
CA PHE A 392 14.67 2.80 -21.84
C PHE A 392 13.83 3.00 -23.11
N THR A 393 12.60 2.45 -23.10
CA THR A 393 11.66 2.60 -24.21
C THR A 393 11.23 4.06 -24.41
N ALA A 394 10.91 4.77 -23.33
CA ALA A 394 10.51 6.18 -23.36
C ALA A 394 11.68 7.09 -23.83
N GLU A 395 12.92 6.77 -23.45
CA GLU A 395 14.12 7.45 -23.96
C GLU A 395 14.25 7.25 -25.48
N ARG A 396 14.19 5.99 -25.94
CA ARG A 396 14.26 5.65 -27.37
C ARG A 396 13.18 6.35 -28.19
N ASP A 397 11.99 6.50 -27.65
CA ASP A 397 10.83 7.08 -28.34
C ASP A 397 10.74 8.62 -28.20
N GLY A 398 11.71 9.23 -27.50
CA GLY A 398 11.83 10.69 -27.35
C GLY A 398 10.94 11.32 -26.30
N LEU A 399 10.20 10.51 -25.50
CA LEU A 399 9.32 11.04 -24.46
C LEU A 399 10.12 11.75 -23.36
N LEU A 400 11.30 11.22 -23.00
CA LEU A 400 12.14 11.85 -21.98
C LEU A 400 12.77 13.15 -22.47
N ASP A 401 13.02 13.28 -23.78
CA ASP A 401 13.50 14.52 -24.36
C ASP A 401 12.44 15.63 -24.32
N ASP A 402 11.15 15.30 -24.54
CA ASP A 402 10.06 16.26 -24.37
C ASP A 402 10.01 16.83 -22.94
N PHE A 403 10.23 16.00 -21.92
CA PHE A 403 10.32 16.45 -20.53
C PHE A 403 11.56 17.33 -20.29
N ARG A 404 12.74 16.93 -20.79
CA ARG A 404 13.98 17.71 -20.66
C ARG A 404 13.89 19.07 -21.32
N ARG A 405 13.21 19.17 -22.47
CA ARG A 405 13.00 20.44 -23.20
C ARG A 405 12.29 21.50 -22.37
N ILE A 406 11.46 21.10 -21.41
CA ILE A 406 10.77 22.01 -20.50
C ILE A 406 11.44 22.11 -19.11
N GLY A 407 12.64 21.52 -18.94
CA GLY A 407 13.42 21.59 -17.71
C GLY A 407 13.01 20.57 -16.64
N ALA A 408 12.29 19.52 -16.99
CA ALA A 408 11.95 18.46 -16.05
C ALA A 408 13.17 17.60 -15.68
N VAL A 409 13.23 17.13 -14.44
CA VAL A 409 14.27 16.24 -13.93
C VAL A 409 13.76 14.78 -13.95
N ILE A 410 14.56 13.90 -14.54
CA ILE A 410 14.27 12.47 -14.59
C ILE A 410 14.96 11.80 -13.40
N MET A 411 14.17 11.21 -12.52
CA MET A 411 14.64 10.49 -11.34
C MET A 411 14.84 8.99 -11.61
N THR A 412 15.37 8.29 -10.64
CA THR A 412 15.51 6.83 -10.68
C THR A 412 14.13 6.16 -10.69
N ASN A 413 14.04 4.97 -11.31
CA ASN A 413 12.84 4.12 -11.34
C ASN A 413 12.56 3.55 -9.94
N ALA A 414 12.04 4.37 -9.04
CA ALA A 414 11.89 4.08 -7.62
C ALA A 414 10.72 4.86 -7.02
N CYS A 415 10.31 4.51 -5.81
CA CYS A 415 9.22 5.21 -5.12
C CYS A 415 9.58 6.65 -4.75
N GLY A 416 10.83 6.92 -4.37
CA GLY A 416 11.34 8.28 -4.13
C GLY A 416 10.42 9.15 -3.27
N PRO A 417 9.93 10.29 -3.79
CA PRO A 417 9.06 11.20 -3.03
C PRO A 417 7.76 10.57 -2.52
N CYS A 418 7.24 9.53 -3.18
CA CYS A 418 6.02 8.84 -2.76
C CYS A 418 6.14 8.19 -1.38
N ILE A 419 7.35 7.80 -0.98
CA ILE A 419 7.65 7.20 0.34
C ILE A 419 8.46 8.12 1.26
N GLY A 420 8.57 9.41 0.92
CA GLY A 420 9.34 10.37 1.72
C GLY A 420 10.86 10.27 1.54
N GLN A 421 11.31 9.55 0.51
CA GLN A 421 12.71 9.53 0.09
C GLN A 421 12.96 10.64 -0.95
N TRP A 422 12.84 11.88 -0.47
CA TRP A 422 13.02 13.07 -1.30
C TRP A 422 13.73 14.16 -0.52
N HIS A 423 14.76 14.72 -1.12
CA HIS A 423 15.43 15.91 -0.63
C HIS A 423 14.93 17.11 -1.43
N ARG A 424 13.88 17.74 -0.90
CA ARG A 424 13.33 18.95 -1.49
C ARG A 424 14.01 20.18 -0.90
N HIS A 425 14.61 21.00 -1.76
CA HIS A 425 15.13 22.29 -1.37
C HIS A 425 13.97 23.30 -1.33
N THR A 426 13.79 23.98 -0.20
CA THR A 426 12.84 25.09 -0.02
C THR A 426 13.50 26.22 0.73
N ASP A 427 13.27 27.45 0.28
CA ASP A 427 13.86 28.64 0.88
C ASP A 427 13.22 29.01 2.21
N ASP A 428 11.94 28.62 2.42
CA ASP A 428 11.18 28.90 3.63
C ASP A 428 10.30 27.69 3.99
N PRO A 429 10.76 26.82 4.90
CA PRO A 429 10.00 25.64 5.32
C PRO A 429 8.75 25.97 6.17
N GLU A 430 8.67 27.18 6.73
CA GLU A 430 7.51 27.59 7.53
C GLU A 430 6.34 28.11 6.67
N ARG A 431 6.61 28.45 5.42
CA ARG A 431 5.58 28.92 4.48
C ARG A 431 4.72 27.77 3.97
N LYS A 432 3.38 27.99 3.94
CA LYS A 432 2.47 27.11 3.22
C LYS A 432 2.84 27.08 1.74
N ASN A 433 2.92 25.89 1.18
CA ASN A 433 3.24 25.69 -0.24
C ASN A 433 2.44 24.52 -0.81
N ALA A 434 2.23 24.49 -2.13
CA ALA A 434 1.52 23.41 -2.80
C ALA A 434 2.40 22.65 -3.78
N ILE A 435 2.23 21.34 -3.75
CA ILE A 435 2.73 20.41 -4.76
C ILE A 435 1.56 19.63 -5.36
N VAL A 436 1.66 19.28 -6.62
CA VAL A 436 0.70 18.39 -7.30
C VAL A 436 1.42 17.10 -7.69
N THR A 437 0.77 15.97 -7.50
CA THR A 437 1.40 14.68 -7.73
C THR A 437 0.43 13.66 -8.35
N SER A 438 0.94 12.81 -9.22
CA SER A 438 0.20 11.65 -9.72
C SER A 438 0.32 10.42 -8.80
N PHE A 439 0.90 10.57 -7.63
CA PHE A 439 1.09 9.50 -6.65
C PHE A 439 -0.24 9.06 -6.03
N ASN A 440 -0.16 8.19 -5.04
CA ASN A 440 -1.35 7.60 -4.41
C ASN A 440 -1.70 8.20 -3.05
N ARG A 441 -0.74 8.79 -2.33
CA ARG A 441 -0.92 9.33 -0.97
C ARG A 441 -0.41 10.76 -0.84
N ASN A 442 -1.14 11.56 -0.07
CA ASN A 442 -0.84 12.97 0.17
C ASN A 442 -0.93 13.33 1.67
N PHE A 443 -0.69 12.35 2.55
CA PHE A 443 -0.70 12.59 4.00
C PHE A 443 0.28 13.70 4.38
N ARG A 444 -0.05 14.43 5.45
CA ARG A 444 0.82 15.48 5.97
C ARG A 444 2.24 14.94 6.23
N ARG A 445 3.26 15.64 5.80
CA ARG A 445 4.68 15.26 5.86
C ARG A 445 5.09 14.07 4.99
N ARG A 446 4.18 13.52 4.20
CA ARG A 446 4.46 12.29 3.45
C ARG A 446 5.54 12.44 2.40
N ALA A 447 5.55 13.51 1.61
CA ALA A 447 6.43 13.67 0.47
C ALA A 447 7.85 14.13 0.87
N ASP A 448 7.95 15.21 1.67
CA ASP A 448 9.19 15.93 1.98
C ASP A 448 9.44 16.13 3.48
N GLY A 449 8.60 15.57 4.35
CA GLY A 449 8.69 15.72 5.80
C GLY A 449 8.15 17.06 6.33
N ASN A 450 7.83 18.03 5.46
CA ASN A 450 7.37 19.36 5.85
C ASN A 450 5.85 19.36 6.11
N PRO A 451 5.37 19.78 7.30
CA PRO A 451 3.93 19.85 7.61
C PRO A 451 3.19 20.95 6.83
N ASN A 452 3.92 21.92 6.27
CA ASN A 452 3.38 23.05 5.51
C ASN A 452 3.30 22.77 3.99
N THR A 453 3.69 21.59 3.55
CA THR A 453 3.50 21.12 2.17
C THR A 453 2.11 20.55 1.98
N TYR A 454 1.31 21.25 1.19
CA TYR A 454 -0.06 20.88 0.78
C TYR A 454 0.04 20.06 -0.50
N ALA A 455 -0.05 18.76 -0.38
CA ALA A 455 0.04 17.84 -1.52
C ALA A 455 -1.36 17.50 -2.06
N PHE A 456 -1.53 17.66 -3.37
CA PHE A 456 -2.75 17.32 -4.10
C PHE A 456 -2.49 16.19 -5.09
N ILE A 457 -3.46 15.31 -5.25
CA ILE A 457 -3.36 14.14 -6.12
C ILE A 457 -4.21 14.37 -7.37
N GLY A 458 -3.59 14.27 -8.55
CA GLY A 458 -4.26 14.34 -9.85
C GLY A 458 -3.69 13.33 -10.85
N SER A 459 -4.16 13.35 -12.07
CA SER A 459 -3.59 12.55 -13.16
C SER A 459 -2.21 13.06 -13.57
N PRO A 460 -1.38 12.26 -14.26
CA PRO A 460 -0.08 12.70 -14.78
C PRO A 460 -0.17 13.94 -15.68
N GLU A 461 -1.10 13.93 -16.61
CA GLU A 461 -1.33 15.03 -17.56
C GLU A 461 -1.86 16.28 -16.87
N LEU A 462 -2.76 16.16 -15.89
CA LEU A 462 -3.22 17.31 -15.10
C LEU A 462 -2.08 17.86 -14.24
N THR A 463 -1.30 16.98 -13.58
CA THR A 463 -0.11 17.36 -12.81
C THR A 463 0.88 18.14 -13.67
N MET A 464 1.12 17.70 -14.90
CA MET A 464 1.96 18.41 -15.88
C MET A 464 1.40 19.79 -16.20
N ALA A 465 0.12 19.88 -16.53
CA ALA A 465 -0.54 21.14 -16.89
C ALA A 465 -0.52 22.16 -15.73
N LEU A 466 -0.79 21.71 -14.50
CA LEU A 466 -0.77 22.57 -13.31
C LEU A 466 0.64 23.05 -12.95
N ALA A 467 1.67 22.22 -13.13
CA ALA A 467 3.06 22.62 -12.93
C ALA A 467 3.51 23.65 -13.99
N ILE A 468 3.11 23.46 -15.24
CA ILE A 468 3.36 24.43 -16.32
C ILE A 468 2.69 25.76 -16.00
N ALA A 469 1.42 25.74 -15.60
CA ALA A 469 0.63 26.93 -15.24
C ALA A 469 1.11 27.59 -13.92
N GLY A 470 1.71 26.82 -13.01
CA GLY A 470 2.16 27.26 -11.68
C GLY A 470 1.01 27.62 -10.73
N ARG A 471 -0.19 27.09 -10.94
CA ARG A 471 -1.36 27.40 -10.09
C ARG A 471 -2.37 26.26 -10.03
N LEU A 472 -3.01 26.05 -8.86
CA LEU A 472 -3.99 24.99 -8.61
C LEU A 472 -5.33 25.19 -9.33
N ASP A 473 -5.75 26.42 -9.60
CA ASP A 473 -7.03 26.77 -10.18
C ASP A 473 -7.03 26.82 -11.71
N PHE A 474 -5.98 26.32 -12.34
CA PHE A 474 -5.89 26.24 -13.79
C PHE A 474 -6.68 25.05 -14.32
N ASN A 475 -7.72 25.31 -15.10
CA ASN A 475 -8.46 24.28 -15.81
C ASN A 475 -7.95 24.19 -17.27
N PRO A 476 -7.17 23.14 -17.62
CA PRO A 476 -6.57 23.05 -18.94
C PRO A 476 -7.58 22.90 -20.09
N ALA A 477 -8.82 22.50 -19.79
CA ALA A 477 -9.89 22.39 -20.80
C ALA A 477 -10.50 23.74 -21.21
N THR A 478 -10.35 24.78 -20.38
CA THR A 478 -11.03 26.07 -20.59
C THR A 478 -10.13 27.28 -20.51
N ASP A 479 -8.99 27.16 -19.81
CA ASP A 479 -8.12 28.29 -19.53
C ASP A 479 -6.99 28.40 -20.57
N THR A 480 -6.46 29.60 -20.70
CA THR A 480 -5.29 29.90 -21.53
C THR A 480 -4.07 30.22 -20.69
N LEU A 481 -2.90 29.97 -21.24
CA LEU A 481 -1.60 30.40 -20.75
C LEU A 481 -1.00 31.45 -21.66
N LEU A 482 -0.05 32.22 -21.18
CA LEU A 482 0.67 33.17 -22.02
C LEU A 482 1.95 32.52 -22.58
N ASP A 483 2.17 32.65 -23.88
CA ASP A 483 3.44 32.32 -24.52
C ASP A 483 4.52 33.36 -24.14
N ALA A 484 5.76 33.14 -24.62
CA ALA A 484 6.87 34.06 -24.38
C ALA A 484 6.66 35.47 -24.94
N ASN A 485 5.73 35.63 -25.88
CA ASN A 485 5.38 36.91 -26.53
C ASN A 485 4.17 37.58 -25.89
N GLY A 486 3.58 36.96 -24.83
CA GLY A 486 2.39 37.46 -24.17
C GLY A 486 1.07 37.12 -24.87
N LYS A 487 1.07 36.23 -25.86
CA LYS A 487 -0.12 35.76 -26.55
C LYS A 487 -0.79 34.65 -25.73
N ALA A 488 -2.09 34.72 -25.59
CA ALA A 488 -2.89 33.67 -24.96
C ALA A 488 -2.93 32.42 -25.87
N VAL A 489 -2.57 31.27 -25.31
CA VAL A 489 -2.55 29.96 -25.97
C VAL A 489 -3.25 28.93 -25.07
N MET A 490 -3.92 27.98 -25.67
CA MET A 490 -4.60 26.89 -24.97
C MET A 490 -3.79 25.59 -25.14
N LEU A 491 -3.80 24.75 -24.12
CA LEU A 491 -3.28 23.39 -24.23
C LEU A 491 -4.36 22.49 -24.84
N ASP A 492 -3.98 21.68 -25.81
CA ASP A 492 -4.86 20.66 -26.37
C ASP A 492 -4.93 19.46 -25.42
N ALA A 493 -6.01 18.68 -25.48
CA ALA A 493 -6.17 17.47 -24.69
C ALA A 493 -4.97 16.52 -24.89
N PRO A 494 -4.49 15.86 -23.80
CA PRO A 494 -3.34 14.99 -23.86
C PRO A 494 -3.60 13.77 -24.75
N VAL A 495 -2.60 13.38 -25.52
CA VAL A 495 -2.58 12.18 -26.36
C VAL A 495 -1.39 11.29 -26.00
N GLY A 496 -1.53 9.99 -26.16
CA GLY A 496 -0.42 9.06 -25.90
C GLY A 496 -0.81 7.64 -26.26
N ASP A 497 0.14 6.91 -26.84
CA ASP A 497 -0.05 5.51 -27.21
C ASP A 497 -0.16 4.65 -25.96
N VAL A 498 -1.04 3.65 -25.99
CA VAL A 498 -1.17 2.65 -24.91
C VAL A 498 0.09 1.80 -24.81
N PHE A 499 0.67 1.45 -25.95
CA PHE A 499 1.90 0.69 -26.09
C PHE A 499 2.91 1.45 -26.95
N PRO A 500 4.22 1.21 -26.74
CA PRO A 500 5.23 1.81 -27.61
C PRO A 500 5.04 1.37 -29.07
N PRO A 501 5.02 2.28 -30.04
CA PRO A 501 4.78 1.91 -31.46
C PRO A 501 5.78 0.91 -32.05
N ARG A 502 6.96 0.77 -31.43
CA ARG A 502 8.02 -0.16 -31.80
C ARG A 502 8.22 -1.30 -30.82
N GLY A 503 7.21 -1.58 -29.95
CA GLY A 503 7.30 -2.51 -28.84
C GLY A 503 8.21 -2.05 -27.71
N PHE A 504 8.15 -2.73 -26.58
CA PHE A 504 9.04 -2.49 -25.45
C PHE A 504 10.46 -2.95 -25.74
N GLU A 505 11.44 -2.22 -25.24
CA GLU A 505 12.86 -2.53 -25.37
C GLU A 505 13.58 -2.24 -24.05
N VAL A 506 14.58 -3.06 -23.73
CA VAL A 506 15.47 -2.87 -22.58
C VAL A 506 16.77 -3.64 -22.81
N LYS A 507 17.91 -3.06 -22.41
CA LYS A 507 19.21 -3.74 -22.48
C LYS A 507 19.42 -4.70 -21.30
N ASP A 508 19.11 -4.24 -20.11
CA ASP A 508 19.23 -5.00 -18.86
C ASP A 508 18.10 -4.57 -17.93
N LYS A 509 17.23 -5.51 -17.58
CA LYS A 509 16.12 -5.25 -16.64
C LYS A 509 16.59 -5.11 -15.18
N GLY A 510 17.84 -5.45 -14.87
CA GLY A 510 18.33 -5.50 -13.49
C GLY A 510 17.79 -6.70 -12.69
N PHE A 511 17.38 -7.77 -13.37
CA PHE A 511 16.85 -8.98 -12.74
C PHE A 511 17.93 -10.04 -12.58
N ILE A 512 18.06 -10.57 -11.36
CA ILE A 512 18.89 -11.73 -11.03
C ILE A 512 17.94 -12.89 -10.73
N ALA A 513 17.99 -13.91 -11.59
CA ALA A 513 17.15 -15.10 -11.43
C ALA A 513 17.55 -15.91 -10.18
N PRO A 514 16.60 -16.66 -9.58
CA PRO A 514 16.93 -17.62 -8.54
C PRO A 514 18.00 -18.61 -9.01
N THR A 515 18.94 -18.91 -8.14
CA THR A 515 20.02 -19.89 -8.45
C THR A 515 19.44 -21.30 -8.55
N ASP A 516 19.75 -21.99 -9.64
CA ASP A 516 19.46 -23.42 -9.78
C ASP A 516 20.57 -24.24 -9.10
N GLY A 517 20.21 -25.14 -8.19
CA GLY A 517 21.17 -26.06 -7.57
C GLY A 517 21.23 -25.96 -6.03
N ASP A 518 22.31 -26.48 -5.44
CA ASP A 518 22.53 -26.50 -3.99
C ASP A 518 23.03 -25.15 -3.47
N THR A 519 22.18 -24.44 -2.79
CA THR A 519 22.46 -23.14 -2.16
C THR A 519 22.79 -23.24 -0.66
N SER A 520 22.92 -24.45 -0.12
CA SER A 520 23.13 -24.68 1.32
C SER A 520 24.41 -24.00 1.88
N LYS A 521 25.42 -23.85 1.04
CA LYS A 521 26.71 -23.22 1.39
C LYS A 521 26.71 -21.70 1.27
N ILE A 522 25.65 -21.11 0.74
CA ILE A 522 25.54 -19.64 0.63
C ILE A 522 25.32 -19.07 2.03
N GLU A 523 26.18 -18.17 2.43
CA GLU A 523 26.05 -17.43 3.68
C GLU A 523 25.27 -16.14 3.45
N VAL A 524 24.30 -15.87 4.33
CA VAL A 524 23.57 -14.59 4.32
C VAL A 524 24.43 -13.52 4.97
N VAL A 525 24.62 -12.41 4.27
CA VAL A 525 25.51 -11.33 4.70
C VAL A 525 24.82 -10.44 5.74
N ILE A 526 25.17 -10.58 7.00
CA ILE A 526 24.76 -9.71 8.12
C ILE A 526 25.99 -9.43 8.98
N ALA A 527 26.47 -8.19 8.99
CA ALA A 527 27.59 -7.81 9.85
C ALA A 527 27.18 -7.83 11.33
N PRO A 528 27.95 -8.44 12.24
CA PRO A 528 27.60 -8.50 13.66
C PRO A 528 27.50 -7.13 14.34
N THR A 529 28.16 -6.12 13.77
CA THR A 529 28.19 -4.73 14.28
C THR A 529 27.29 -3.79 13.47
N SER A 530 26.39 -4.34 12.64
CA SER A 530 25.48 -3.53 11.83
C SER A 530 24.55 -2.70 12.71
N ASP A 531 24.34 -1.43 12.34
CA ASP A 531 23.28 -0.58 12.88
C ASP A 531 22.00 -0.63 12.03
N ARG A 532 22.03 -1.34 10.89
CA ARG A 532 20.93 -1.44 9.92
C ARG A 532 20.23 -2.79 9.90
N LEU A 533 20.94 -3.88 10.25
CA LEU A 533 20.47 -5.25 10.20
C LEU A 533 20.69 -5.95 11.55
N GLN A 534 19.67 -6.65 12.02
CA GLN A 534 19.73 -7.40 13.29
C GLN A 534 19.00 -8.72 13.14
N LYS A 535 19.64 -9.82 13.55
CA LYS A 535 18.95 -11.11 13.69
C LYS A 535 17.81 -10.98 14.71
N LEU A 536 16.68 -11.59 14.40
CA LEU A 536 15.52 -11.52 15.29
C LEU A 536 15.55 -12.60 16.34
N GLU A 537 15.20 -12.22 17.57
CA GLU A 537 14.87 -13.14 18.65
C GLU A 537 13.36 -13.35 18.70
N PRO A 538 12.89 -14.57 18.97
CA PRO A 538 11.44 -14.82 19.13
C PRO A 538 10.85 -14.02 20.29
N PHE A 539 9.63 -13.53 20.13
CA PHE A 539 8.90 -12.87 21.21
C PHE A 539 8.47 -13.89 22.28
N GLU A 540 8.41 -13.43 23.52
CA GLU A 540 7.95 -14.27 24.65
C GLU A 540 6.49 -14.70 24.47
N ALA A 541 6.19 -15.94 24.83
CA ALA A 541 4.82 -16.44 24.87
C ALA A 541 4.02 -15.73 25.97
N TRP A 542 2.68 -15.72 25.84
CA TRP A 542 1.80 -15.29 26.92
C TRP A 542 1.94 -16.20 28.12
N ASP A 543 2.02 -15.64 29.31
CA ASP A 543 2.25 -16.34 30.58
C ASP A 543 0.99 -16.95 31.21
N GLY A 544 -0.18 -16.76 30.57
CA GLY A 544 -1.47 -17.25 31.05
C GLY A 544 -2.21 -16.29 32.00
N ASN A 545 -1.62 -15.14 32.33
CA ASN A 545 -2.20 -14.18 33.27
C ASN A 545 -2.97 -13.05 32.57
N ASP A 546 -3.88 -12.41 33.26
CA ASP A 546 -4.49 -11.16 32.84
C ASP A 546 -3.43 -10.03 32.79
N PHE A 547 -3.66 -9.04 31.97
CA PHE A 547 -2.80 -7.85 31.95
C PHE A 547 -3.34 -6.83 32.94
N THR A 548 -2.64 -6.64 34.04
CA THR A 548 -3.09 -5.78 35.13
C THR A 548 -2.16 -4.59 35.35
N ASP A 549 -2.72 -3.48 35.78
CA ASP A 549 -2.00 -2.28 36.23
C ASP A 549 -1.01 -1.71 35.19
N MET A 550 -1.34 -1.80 33.91
CA MET A 550 -0.51 -1.28 32.83
C MET A 550 -0.58 0.26 32.77
N PRO A 551 0.56 0.98 32.76
CA PRO A 551 0.55 2.40 32.48
C PRO A 551 0.07 2.69 31.05
N LEU A 552 -0.75 3.72 30.89
CA LEU A 552 -1.07 4.27 29.59
C LEU A 552 0.19 4.87 28.97
N LEU A 553 0.60 4.34 27.78
CA LEU A 553 1.74 4.89 27.06
C LEU A 553 1.35 6.17 26.30
N ILE A 554 0.23 6.12 25.60
CA ILE A 554 -0.35 7.25 24.86
C ILE A 554 -1.84 7.00 24.59
N LYS A 555 -2.63 8.07 24.60
CA LYS A 555 -3.97 8.15 24.01
C LYS A 555 -3.88 9.03 22.77
N THR A 556 -4.03 8.44 21.59
CA THR A 556 -3.87 9.19 20.33
C THR A 556 -5.14 9.93 19.96
N LYS A 557 -5.00 11.13 19.44
CA LYS A 557 -6.08 12.00 18.97
C LYS A 557 -6.14 12.03 17.45
N GLY A 558 -7.32 11.80 16.90
CA GLY A 558 -7.58 11.88 15.47
C GLY A 558 -6.91 10.76 14.69
N LYS A 559 -6.56 11.04 13.44
CA LYS A 559 -5.96 10.09 12.52
C LYS A 559 -4.58 9.63 12.98
N CYS A 560 -4.41 8.33 13.19
CA CYS A 560 -3.13 7.72 13.52
C CYS A 560 -2.77 6.65 12.46
N THR A 561 -1.97 7.04 11.49
CA THR A 561 -1.52 6.19 10.39
C THR A 561 -0.30 5.35 10.77
N THR A 562 0.06 4.37 9.95
CA THR A 562 1.33 3.64 10.11
C THR A 562 2.54 4.56 9.98
N ASP A 563 2.43 5.71 9.28
CA ASP A 563 3.46 6.76 9.27
C ASP A 563 3.61 7.47 10.62
N HIS A 564 2.53 7.57 11.39
CA HIS A 564 2.60 8.13 12.75
C HIS A 564 3.16 7.13 13.77
N ILE A 565 2.96 5.83 13.55
CA ILE A 565 3.40 4.76 14.45
C ILE A 565 4.85 4.40 14.20
N SER A 566 5.23 4.15 12.93
CA SER A 566 6.57 3.82 12.48
C SER A 566 6.88 4.59 11.20
N MET A 567 7.54 5.72 11.33
CA MET A 567 7.80 6.65 10.22
C MET A 567 8.65 6.03 9.11
N ALA A 568 8.44 6.51 7.89
CA ALA A 568 9.30 6.28 6.73
C ALA A 568 10.41 7.36 6.64
N GLY A 569 10.80 7.75 5.43
CA GLY A 569 11.85 8.74 5.21
C GLY A 569 13.19 8.28 5.79
N PRO A 570 13.85 9.09 6.62
CA PRO A 570 15.17 8.76 7.18
C PRO A 570 15.22 7.45 7.98
N TRP A 571 14.09 7.00 8.52
CA TRP A 571 13.98 5.77 9.31
C TRP A 571 14.02 4.50 8.49
N LEU A 572 13.83 4.57 7.17
CA LEU A 572 13.88 3.40 6.28
C LEU A 572 15.22 2.67 6.35
N LYS A 573 16.30 3.35 6.72
CA LYS A 573 17.62 2.74 6.90
C LYS A 573 17.67 1.69 8.01
N TYR A 574 16.74 1.72 8.98
CA TYR A 574 16.69 0.81 10.12
C TYR A 574 15.65 -0.32 9.99
N ARG A 575 15.03 -0.48 8.81
CA ARG A 575 13.98 -1.49 8.58
C ARG A 575 14.40 -2.93 8.87
N GLY A 576 15.69 -3.24 8.84
CA GLY A 576 16.24 -4.53 9.20
C GLY A 576 16.73 -4.63 10.65
N HIS A 577 16.59 -3.57 11.48
CA HIS A 577 17.12 -3.51 12.85
C HIS A 577 16.04 -3.09 13.84
N LEU A 578 15.37 -4.08 14.44
CA LEU A 578 14.20 -3.85 15.29
C LEU A 578 14.47 -2.90 16.46
N GLN A 579 15.61 -3.04 17.11
CA GLN A 579 15.97 -2.18 18.24
C GLN A 579 16.11 -0.71 17.81
N ASN A 580 16.82 -0.43 16.72
CA ASN A 580 17.08 0.94 16.27
C ASN A 580 15.83 1.60 15.67
N ILE A 581 15.02 0.86 14.89
CA ILE A 581 13.78 1.41 14.33
C ILE A 581 12.77 1.76 15.43
N SER A 582 12.78 1.05 16.55
CA SER A 582 11.86 1.28 17.67
C SER A 582 12.05 2.65 18.36
N ASP A 583 13.11 3.37 18.02
CA ASP A 583 13.31 4.75 18.48
C ASP A 583 12.29 5.74 17.91
N ASN A 584 11.62 5.38 16.81
CA ASN A 584 10.57 6.21 16.22
C ASN A 584 9.14 5.82 16.65
N LEU A 585 8.99 4.88 17.60
CA LEU A 585 7.67 4.42 18.04
C LEU A 585 6.73 5.58 18.35
N LEU A 586 5.61 5.65 17.60
CA LEU A 586 4.52 6.62 17.76
C LEU A 586 4.99 8.11 17.74
N MET A 587 6.14 8.38 17.14
CA MET A 587 6.71 9.73 17.06
C MET A 587 5.80 10.73 16.33
N GLY A 588 5.00 10.26 15.37
CA GLY A 588 4.05 11.09 14.62
C GLY A 588 2.66 11.17 15.24
N ALA A 589 2.36 10.34 16.24
CA ALA A 589 1.04 10.31 16.87
C ALA A 589 0.81 11.55 17.75
N VAL A 590 -0.38 12.13 17.65
CA VAL A 590 -0.78 13.28 18.48
C VAL A 590 -1.33 12.77 19.80
N ASN A 591 -0.79 13.25 20.91
CA ASN A 591 -1.30 12.95 22.25
C ASN A 591 -2.61 13.71 22.50
N ALA A 592 -3.67 12.99 22.87
CA ALA A 592 -5.00 13.57 23.09
C ALA A 592 -5.05 14.58 24.25
N PHE A 593 -4.14 14.49 25.22
CA PHE A 593 -4.17 15.33 26.42
C PHE A 593 -3.50 16.69 26.23
N ASN A 594 -2.40 16.75 25.50
CA ASN A 594 -1.65 17.99 25.29
C ASN A 594 -1.67 18.50 23.83
N GLY A 595 -2.15 17.69 22.87
CA GLY A 595 -2.18 18.06 21.46
C GLY A 595 -0.83 18.03 20.75
N GLU A 596 0.24 17.58 21.43
CA GLU A 596 1.59 17.52 20.88
C GLU A 596 1.93 16.12 20.36
N SER A 597 2.82 16.06 19.36
CA SER A 597 3.39 14.80 18.88
C SER A 597 4.66 14.47 19.63
N ASN A 598 4.92 13.16 19.81
CA ASN A 598 6.12 12.63 20.46
C ASN A 598 6.36 13.16 21.88
N LYS A 599 5.29 13.42 22.62
CA LYS A 599 5.38 13.98 23.98
C LYS A 599 4.29 13.37 24.86
N VAL A 600 4.67 12.48 25.77
CA VAL A 600 3.77 11.76 26.67
C VAL A 600 4.26 11.79 28.10
N LEU A 601 3.32 11.66 29.04
CA LEU A 601 3.63 11.59 30.47
C LEU A 601 4.27 10.24 30.80
N CYS A 602 5.45 10.27 31.39
CA CYS A 602 6.06 9.11 32.03
C CYS A 602 5.51 8.99 33.46
N GLN A 603 4.63 8.00 33.69
CA GLN A 603 3.96 7.85 34.98
C GLN A 603 4.91 7.45 36.12
N THR A 604 6.12 6.98 35.83
CA THR A 604 7.10 6.57 36.86
C THR A 604 7.92 7.72 37.42
N ASP A 605 8.05 8.82 36.71
CA ASP A 605 8.81 9.99 37.17
C ASP A 605 8.07 11.34 37.00
N GLY A 606 6.85 11.29 36.45
CA GLY A 606 6.01 12.49 36.27
C GLY A 606 6.47 13.45 35.18
N GLN A 607 7.42 13.06 34.32
CA GLN A 607 8.00 13.94 33.29
C GLN A 607 7.45 13.62 31.91
N TYR A 608 7.29 14.65 31.08
CA TYR A 608 6.96 14.49 29.66
C TYR A 608 8.21 14.18 28.84
N LYS A 609 8.15 13.08 28.08
CA LYS A 609 9.26 12.59 27.24
C LYS A 609 8.76 12.09 25.91
N ALA A 610 9.70 11.78 24.99
CA ALA A 610 9.40 11.09 23.75
C ALA A 610 8.75 9.72 24.02
N VAL A 611 7.79 9.31 23.17
CA VAL A 611 7.01 8.07 23.37
C VAL A 611 7.91 6.84 23.48
N SER A 612 8.88 6.70 22.57
CA SER A 612 9.84 5.58 22.58
C SER A 612 10.72 5.57 23.85
N ALA A 613 11.09 6.74 24.37
CA ALA A 613 11.86 6.85 25.58
C ALA A 613 11.05 6.39 26.81
N VAL A 614 9.77 6.75 26.90
CA VAL A 614 8.87 6.28 27.97
C VAL A 614 8.66 4.77 27.86
N ALA A 615 8.41 4.23 26.66
CA ALA A 615 8.25 2.81 26.46
C ALA A 615 9.50 2.00 26.85
N LYS A 616 10.70 2.50 26.54
CA LYS A 616 11.97 1.91 26.98
C LYS A 616 12.13 1.92 28.51
N LEU A 617 11.75 3.03 29.17
CA LEU A 617 11.78 3.12 30.63
C LEU A 617 10.82 2.11 31.28
N TYR A 618 9.58 1.99 30.76
CA TYR A 618 8.64 1.01 31.26
C TYR A 618 9.18 -0.44 31.06
N LYS A 619 9.70 -0.74 29.88
CA LYS A 619 10.30 -2.05 29.61
C LYS A 619 11.45 -2.37 30.56
N ALA A 620 12.35 -1.40 30.81
CA ALA A 620 13.46 -1.57 31.75
C ALA A 620 13.02 -1.81 33.20
N GLN A 621 11.82 -1.37 33.56
CA GLN A 621 11.20 -1.59 34.85
C GLN A 621 10.25 -2.80 34.88
N TRP A 622 10.25 -3.62 33.82
CA TRP A 622 9.37 -4.79 33.64
C TRP A 622 7.87 -4.43 33.63
N LEU A 623 7.55 -3.19 33.30
CA LEU A 623 6.15 -2.74 33.14
C LEU A 623 5.69 -2.96 31.70
N SER A 624 4.61 -3.67 31.54
CA SER A 624 3.87 -3.72 30.28
C SER A 624 3.02 -2.46 30.13
N SER A 625 2.81 -1.98 28.92
CA SER A 625 2.03 -0.76 28.66
C SER A 625 0.89 -0.99 27.64
N ILE A 626 0.00 0.00 27.57
CA ILE A 626 -1.15 -0.01 26.68
C ILE A 626 -1.19 1.28 25.85
N VAL A 627 -1.60 1.15 24.58
CA VAL A 627 -1.91 2.27 23.68
C VAL A 627 -3.43 2.36 23.52
N VAL A 628 -3.97 3.57 23.61
CA VAL A 628 -5.38 3.87 23.35
C VAL A 628 -5.50 4.75 22.11
N ALA A 629 -6.43 4.43 21.20
CA ALA A 629 -6.51 5.10 19.91
C ALA A 629 -7.97 5.32 19.43
N GLU A 630 -8.13 6.25 18.51
CA GLU A 630 -9.39 6.53 17.84
C GLU A 630 -9.66 5.60 16.65
N ASP A 631 -10.50 6.05 15.72
CA ASP A 631 -10.95 5.26 14.57
C ASP A 631 -9.85 5.03 13.53
N ASN A 632 -9.92 3.85 12.88
CA ASN A 632 -9.07 3.45 11.77
C ASN A 632 -7.56 3.49 12.10
N TYR A 633 -7.22 3.08 13.32
CA TYR A 633 -5.83 3.04 13.78
C TYR A 633 -4.95 2.17 12.87
N GLY A 634 -3.83 2.72 12.44
CA GLY A 634 -2.88 2.04 11.55
C GLY A 634 -3.23 2.10 10.06
N GLU A 635 -4.08 3.06 9.64
CA GLU A 635 -4.32 3.35 8.22
C GLU A 635 -3.01 3.61 7.47
N GLY A 636 -2.94 3.25 6.20
CA GLY A 636 -1.82 3.56 5.32
C GLY A 636 -0.98 2.35 4.91
N SER A 637 0.34 2.49 4.93
CA SER A 637 1.28 1.47 4.45
C SER A 637 1.24 0.18 5.27
N SER A 638 1.47 -0.96 4.64
CA SER A 638 1.53 -2.29 5.27
C SER A 638 2.82 -2.48 6.08
N ARG A 639 3.04 -1.63 7.08
CA ARG A 639 4.25 -1.67 7.91
C ARG A 639 4.09 -2.60 9.09
N GLU A 640 4.69 -3.77 8.98
CA GLU A 640 4.78 -4.71 10.10
C GLU A 640 5.52 -4.11 11.31
N HIS A 641 6.51 -3.24 11.06
CA HIS A 641 7.24 -2.50 12.10
C HIS A 641 6.31 -1.75 13.04
N ALA A 642 5.20 -1.18 12.53
CA ALA A 642 4.19 -0.51 13.36
C ALA A 642 3.52 -1.44 14.38
N ALA A 643 3.64 -2.76 14.23
CA ALA A 643 3.21 -3.76 15.21
C ALA A 643 4.38 -4.37 16.00
N MET A 644 5.53 -4.56 15.34
CA MET A 644 6.72 -5.13 15.99
C MET A 644 7.36 -4.18 17.00
N GLU A 645 7.44 -2.89 16.70
CA GLU A 645 8.03 -1.88 17.59
C GLU A 645 7.29 -1.76 18.93
N PRO A 646 5.95 -1.58 18.97
CA PRO A 646 5.25 -1.58 20.24
C PRO A 646 5.42 -2.90 20.98
N ARG A 647 5.33 -4.04 20.29
CA ARG A 647 5.58 -5.36 20.89
C ARG A 647 6.98 -5.47 21.50
N PHE A 648 7.99 -5.06 20.78
CA PHE A 648 9.39 -5.07 21.22
C PHE A 648 9.62 -4.17 22.44
N LEU A 649 8.95 -3.02 22.49
CA LEU A 649 9.06 -2.07 23.61
C LEU A 649 8.06 -2.33 24.77
N GLY A 650 7.39 -3.49 24.78
CA GLY A 650 6.59 -3.93 25.93
C GLY A 650 5.13 -3.48 25.92
N VAL A 651 4.63 -2.94 24.80
CA VAL A 651 3.19 -2.72 24.63
C VAL A 651 2.51 -4.07 24.45
N LYS A 652 1.58 -4.41 25.33
CA LYS A 652 0.82 -5.67 25.29
C LYS A 652 -0.54 -5.51 24.63
N VAL A 653 -1.14 -4.34 24.70
CA VAL A 653 -2.50 -4.07 24.25
C VAL A 653 -2.55 -2.80 23.42
N VAL A 654 -3.30 -2.84 22.33
CA VAL A 654 -3.80 -1.65 21.63
C VAL A 654 -5.33 -1.69 21.71
N LEU A 655 -5.92 -0.69 22.35
CA LEU A 655 -7.36 -0.49 22.48
C LEU A 655 -7.78 0.68 21.60
N ALA A 656 -8.53 0.42 20.53
CA ALA A 656 -8.91 1.43 19.55
C ALA A 656 -10.43 1.49 19.35
N LYS A 657 -10.94 2.59 18.81
CA LYS A 657 -12.34 2.65 18.36
C LYS A 657 -12.56 1.76 17.12
N SER A 658 -11.57 1.65 16.23
CA SER A 658 -11.51 0.70 15.12
C SER A 658 -10.07 0.61 14.56
N PHE A 659 -9.77 -0.44 13.80
CA PHE A 659 -8.47 -0.67 13.16
C PHE A 659 -8.57 -0.64 11.64
N ALA A 660 -7.47 -0.26 11.00
CA ALA A 660 -7.22 -0.58 9.61
C ALA A 660 -6.86 -2.07 9.47
N ARG A 661 -7.36 -2.73 8.43
CA ARG A 661 -7.28 -4.20 8.26
C ARG A 661 -5.87 -4.76 8.39
N ILE A 662 -4.92 -4.24 7.61
CA ILE A 662 -3.54 -4.76 7.58
C ILE A 662 -2.89 -4.61 8.95
N HIS A 663 -3.09 -3.47 9.60
CA HIS A 663 -2.47 -3.19 10.88
C HIS A 663 -3.04 -4.07 12.01
N GLU A 664 -4.35 -4.31 12.02
CA GLU A 664 -4.97 -5.25 12.97
C GLU A 664 -4.37 -6.65 12.81
N THR A 665 -4.24 -7.14 11.57
CA THR A 665 -3.61 -8.43 11.30
C THR A 665 -2.16 -8.46 11.77
N ASN A 666 -1.39 -7.40 11.50
CA ASN A 666 0.00 -7.30 11.95
C ASN A 666 0.12 -7.33 13.48
N LEU A 667 -0.74 -6.60 14.21
CA LEU A 667 -0.76 -6.64 15.68
C LEU A 667 -1.02 -8.06 16.20
N LYS A 668 -2.02 -8.75 15.66
CA LYS A 668 -2.35 -10.12 16.02
C LYS A 668 -1.20 -11.08 15.74
N LYS A 669 -0.57 -10.98 14.57
CA LYS A 669 0.57 -11.82 14.17
C LYS A 669 1.81 -11.60 15.03
N GLN A 670 2.01 -10.39 15.54
CA GLN A 670 3.11 -10.06 16.45
C GLN A 670 2.76 -10.28 17.93
N GLY A 671 1.59 -10.85 18.24
CA GLY A 671 1.18 -11.17 19.60
C GLY A 671 0.82 -9.96 20.47
N VAL A 672 0.45 -8.83 19.84
CA VAL A 672 -0.14 -7.67 20.52
C VAL A 672 -1.64 -7.86 20.57
N LEU A 673 -2.26 -7.73 21.73
CA LEU A 673 -3.71 -7.84 21.89
C LEU A 673 -4.41 -6.61 21.28
N ALA A 674 -5.01 -6.79 20.11
CA ALA A 674 -5.78 -5.77 19.40
C ALA A 674 -7.27 -5.88 19.77
N ILE A 675 -7.78 -4.92 20.50
CA ILE A 675 -9.17 -4.90 20.99
C ILE A 675 -9.83 -3.55 20.70
N THR A 676 -11.16 -3.55 20.62
CA THR A 676 -11.93 -2.36 20.35
C THR A 676 -12.90 -2.05 21.49
N PHE A 677 -13.18 -0.77 21.69
CA PHE A 677 -14.23 -0.34 22.59
C PHE A 677 -15.58 -0.94 22.14
N ALA A 678 -16.31 -1.59 23.05
CA ALA A 678 -17.68 -2.04 22.77
C ALA A 678 -18.61 -0.82 22.62
N ASP A 679 -18.43 0.19 23.46
CA ASP A 679 -18.99 1.53 23.32
C ASP A 679 -17.87 2.53 23.07
N LYS A 680 -17.85 3.16 21.89
CA LYS A 680 -16.83 4.13 21.50
C LYS A 680 -16.75 5.36 22.41
N ALA A 681 -17.83 5.69 23.12
CA ALA A 681 -17.84 6.78 24.10
C ALA A 681 -16.92 6.51 25.31
N SER A 682 -16.64 5.24 25.62
CA SER A 682 -15.71 4.87 26.68
C SER A 682 -14.27 5.35 26.44
N TYR A 683 -13.92 5.71 25.21
CA TYR A 683 -12.65 6.36 24.90
C TYR A 683 -12.47 7.65 25.71
N ASP A 684 -13.53 8.42 25.92
CA ASP A 684 -13.46 9.70 26.62
C ASP A 684 -13.20 9.56 28.13
N LEU A 685 -13.49 8.38 28.71
CA LEU A 685 -13.25 8.07 30.13
C LEU A 685 -11.75 7.95 30.47
N VAL A 686 -10.90 7.60 29.49
CA VAL A 686 -9.47 7.34 29.72
C VAL A 686 -8.73 8.64 30.02
N ARG A 687 -8.03 8.69 31.16
CA ARG A 687 -7.20 9.81 31.63
C ARG A 687 -5.70 9.55 31.42
N GLU A 688 -4.88 10.60 31.41
CA GLU A 688 -3.46 10.52 31.05
C GLU A 688 -2.63 9.66 32.02
N ASP A 689 -2.98 9.69 33.29
CA ASP A 689 -2.29 9.02 34.40
C ASP A 689 -2.93 7.69 34.81
N ASP A 690 -3.88 7.18 34.01
CA ASP A 690 -4.55 5.92 34.29
C ASP A 690 -3.61 4.72 34.26
N ARG A 691 -3.85 3.81 35.20
CA ARG A 691 -3.41 2.42 35.12
C ARG A 691 -4.57 1.59 34.59
N ILE A 692 -4.29 0.73 33.63
CA ILE A 692 -5.33 0.02 32.88
C ILE A 692 -5.12 -1.48 32.99
N SER A 693 -6.18 -2.19 33.36
CA SER A 693 -6.20 -3.64 33.41
C SER A 693 -7.11 -4.20 32.33
N VAL A 694 -6.65 -5.27 31.66
CA VAL A 694 -7.45 -6.07 30.72
C VAL A 694 -7.54 -7.48 31.28
N THR A 695 -8.76 -7.88 31.61
CA THR A 695 -9.01 -9.13 32.33
C THR A 695 -9.93 -10.07 31.54
N ARG A 696 -10.11 -11.29 32.03
CA ARG A 696 -10.83 -12.42 31.43
C ARG A 696 -10.06 -13.05 30.26
N LEU A 697 -8.73 -12.88 30.21
CA LEU A 697 -7.89 -13.51 29.17
C LEU A 697 -7.88 -15.04 29.27
N SER A 698 -8.10 -15.61 30.46
CA SER A 698 -8.29 -17.06 30.62
C SER A 698 -9.55 -17.59 29.91
N GLN A 699 -10.50 -16.71 29.59
CA GLN A 699 -11.75 -17.02 28.87
C GLN A 699 -11.74 -16.49 27.44
N PHE A 700 -10.55 -16.08 26.93
CA PHE A 700 -10.39 -15.51 25.61
C PHE A 700 -10.76 -16.54 24.54
N ALA A 701 -11.86 -16.31 23.86
CA ALA A 701 -12.45 -17.21 22.86
C ALA A 701 -13.12 -16.38 21.75
N PRO A 702 -13.27 -16.94 20.53
CA PRO A 702 -13.98 -16.25 19.46
C PRO A 702 -15.35 -15.74 19.89
N GLY A 703 -15.63 -14.46 19.62
CA GLY A 703 -16.90 -13.81 19.98
C GLY A 703 -17.09 -13.47 21.47
N SER A 704 -16.11 -13.79 22.34
CA SER A 704 -16.14 -13.35 23.74
C SER A 704 -15.84 -11.86 23.86
N THR A 705 -16.13 -11.26 24.99
CA THR A 705 -15.69 -9.91 25.34
C THR A 705 -14.67 -9.94 26.45
N LEU A 706 -13.73 -9.02 26.43
CA LEU A 706 -12.79 -8.79 27.52
C LEU A 706 -13.27 -7.62 28.39
N ASN A 707 -12.80 -7.56 29.63
CA ASN A 707 -13.12 -6.46 30.52
C ASN A 707 -11.91 -5.51 30.63
N VAL A 708 -12.17 -4.23 30.43
CA VAL A 708 -11.18 -3.17 30.64
C VAL A 708 -11.54 -2.39 31.88
N THR A 709 -10.59 -2.23 32.79
CA THR A 709 -10.76 -1.42 34.01
C THR A 709 -9.74 -0.32 34.04
N LEU A 710 -10.21 0.90 34.14
CA LEU A 710 -9.39 2.11 34.38
C LEU A 710 -9.23 2.29 35.90
N HIS A 711 -8.01 2.48 36.34
CA HIS A 711 -7.67 2.83 37.71
C HIS A 711 -7.14 4.25 37.71
N HIS A 712 -7.97 5.19 38.15
CA HIS A 712 -7.62 6.62 38.17
C HIS A 712 -6.75 6.97 39.37
N SER A 713 -5.94 8.00 39.22
CA SER A 713 -5.04 8.47 40.31
C SER A 713 -5.78 8.99 41.55
N ASP A 714 -7.06 9.36 41.40
CA ASP A 714 -7.93 9.76 42.50
C ASP A 714 -8.50 8.55 43.29
N GLY A 715 -8.14 7.31 42.92
CA GLY A 715 -8.60 6.06 43.55
C GLY A 715 -9.95 5.56 43.02
N THR A 716 -10.57 6.27 42.10
CA THR A 716 -11.79 5.80 41.43
C THR A 716 -11.48 4.79 40.32
N THR A 717 -12.45 3.93 40.01
CA THR A 717 -12.30 2.99 38.91
C THR A 717 -13.52 3.02 37.99
N GLU A 718 -13.28 2.83 36.70
CA GLU A 718 -14.33 2.66 35.70
C GLU A 718 -14.07 1.39 34.90
N SER A 719 -15.12 0.64 34.56
CA SER A 719 -14.97 -0.60 33.78
C SER A 719 -15.95 -0.63 32.62
N PHE A 720 -15.48 -1.16 31.48
CA PHE A 720 -16.28 -1.36 30.29
C PHE A 720 -15.85 -2.62 29.53
N ALA A 721 -16.72 -3.10 28.62
CA ALA A 721 -16.41 -4.22 27.74
C ALA A 721 -15.58 -3.78 26.54
N ALA A 722 -14.67 -4.65 26.13
CA ALA A 722 -13.95 -4.54 24.88
C ALA A 722 -14.25 -5.74 23.97
N ASN A 723 -14.44 -5.47 22.68
CA ASN A 723 -14.64 -6.46 21.64
C ASN A 723 -13.31 -6.83 20.96
N HIS A 724 -13.30 -7.92 20.23
CA HIS A 724 -12.19 -8.33 19.39
C HIS A 724 -12.68 -9.14 18.19
N THR A 725 -11.80 -9.30 17.20
CA THR A 725 -12.07 -10.05 15.97
C THR A 725 -11.20 -11.32 15.86
N TYR A 726 -10.64 -11.80 16.97
CA TYR A 726 -9.81 -13.01 16.98
C TYR A 726 -10.65 -14.26 16.74
N ASN A 727 -10.18 -15.10 15.83
CA ASN A 727 -10.65 -16.48 15.70
C ASN A 727 -9.81 -17.45 16.57
N ALA A 728 -10.12 -18.75 16.53
CA ALA A 728 -9.43 -19.74 17.36
C ALA A 728 -7.92 -19.82 17.07
N THR A 729 -7.53 -19.81 15.79
CA THR A 729 -6.12 -19.87 15.36
C THR A 729 -5.35 -18.62 15.80
N GLN A 730 -5.94 -17.45 15.65
CA GLN A 730 -5.33 -16.19 16.05
C GLN A 730 -5.14 -16.08 17.58
N ILE A 731 -6.03 -16.70 18.36
CA ILE A 731 -5.86 -16.81 19.81
C ILE A 731 -4.64 -17.68 20.14
N GLU A 732 -4.41 -18.75 19.39
CA GLU A 732 -3.21 -19.57 19.58
C GLU A 732 -1.91 -18.82 19.18
N TRP A 733 -1.96 -17.94 18.17
CA TRP A 733 -0.83 -17.02 17.89
C TRP A 733 -0.53 -16.12 19.09
N PHE A 734 -1.56 -15.52 19.66
CA PHE A 734 -1.42 -14.68 20.85
C PHE A 734 -0.79 -15.46 22.01
N LYS A 735 -1.28 -16.66 22.31
CA LYS A 735 -0.74 -17.54 23.37
C LYS A 735 0.71 -17.93 23.09
N ALA A 736 1.06 -18.20 21.85
CA ALA A 736 2.44 -18.55 21.46
C ALA A 736 3.41 -17.35 21.51
N GLY A 737 2.88 -16.11 21.60
CA GLY A 737 3.64 -14.87 21.57
C GLY A 737 3.81 -14.23 20.19
N SER A 738 3.60 -15.00 19.13
CA SER A 738 3.48 -14.55 17.74
C SER A 738 2.99 -15.68 16.83
N ALA A 739 2.50 -15.37 15.63
CA ALA A 739 2.17 -16.36 14.61
C ALA A 739 3.39 -17.20 14.21
N LEU A 740 4.56 -16.59 14.08
CA LEU A 740 5.82 -17.28 13.77
C LEU A 740 6.18 -18.30 14.86
N ASN A 741 6.08 -17.93 16.12
CA ASN A 741 6.33 -18.84 17.24
C ASN A 741 5.36 -20.05 17.22
N PHE A 742 4.10 -19.80 16.88
CA PHE A 742 3.10 -20.84 16.74
C PHE A 742 3.50 -21.86 15.65
N VAL A 743 3.89 -21.37 14.48
CA VAL A 743 4.38 -22.21 13.37
C VAL A 743 5.63 -23.00 13.77
N MET A 744 6.58 -22.40 14.49
CA MET A 744 7.81 -23.06 14.94
C MET A 744 7.57 -24.17 15.98
N LYS A 745 6.56 -24.02 16.84
CA LYS A 745 6.20 -25.03 17.87
C LYS A 745 5.47 -26.25 17.29
N ASN A 746 4.79 -26.08 16.14
CA ASN A 746 3.98 -27.13 15.51
C ASN A 746 4.68 -27.82 14.34
N LYS A 747 6.03 -27.78 14.32
CA LYS A 747 6.87 -28.50 13.35
C LYS A 747 7.04 -29.97 13.70
#